data_c973c62801f299615b4d975299bbc3d2
#
_entry.id   c973c62801f299615b4d975299bbc3d2
#
_cell.length_a   1.000
_cell.length_b   1.000
_cell.length_c   1.000
_cell.angle_alpha   90.00
_cell.angle_beta   90.00
_cell.angle_gamma   90.00
#
_symmetry.space_group_name_H-M   'P 1'
#
loop_
_entity.id
_entity.type
_entity.pdbx_description
1 polymer ?
#
loop_
_entity_poly.entity_id
_entity_poly.type
_entity_poly.pdbx_seq_one_letter_code
_entity_poly.pdbx_strand_id
1 'polypeptide(L)'
;WEPLPSETQTIHFLNPTDPEGNIYDISLVLQKKKDSSPLATIKCNWFKTDGSGSWEYGVYDSISILNNRIYTNENIRKKGKRIEMTLKDRESQEEMTLSFTPQKDGTCKIQQKGAEELVYSKERTPITQVAAEPDFKQFFRQDSTYLQGYINGYDPRLGFDTGLIYLSNELTREDYPTVIQIAPNGSFSCRFIINHPIESSVVLGHNWIPFYIEPGQTLTMYIDWEAVMARSRARDHYFPIRNTAYMGPSASLSYLLKDFDNLITYRYEDLSKSQKTLTPDQYKEHMKPIIAQWKQVADSVSQIYQPSLKAVHLIKNKVDLQAGSMLFDFLMSRDYYAKQDSTNQALKVKEDDSYYSFLKDMPLNDVTVLANTNASTFINRFEYMDLFRKAYSDQSFSPSDSIDYTYPKKPLLTFLKEKGVKLNKEQEAIRLRQEKLAGTTAKIIMRQLIAENEKMASLYEKEQKLIQEYVALYSEKKEESQQDKDKIFIKMNQKYDFKKDSIIAQLYPTPNPLLWQIAKVRSLNFNLGNIKDSQIAHEYVDSIKQIFTEPFLASEAERVLEKTHPKDRARSYQLPDGKATEVFRNIIKNHSGKVLFVDFWATTCGPCRAGIEATADLRKKYKDHPEFQFIYITSQKDSPEKDYKK
;
A
#
# COMPACT_ATOMS: atom_id res chain seq x y z
N TRP A 1 1.47 -34.06 -5.27
CA TRP A 1 0.08 -34.58 -5.28
C TRP A 1 -0.35 -34.79 -6.72
N GLU A 2 -0.25 -36.01 -7.22
CA GLU A 2 -0.95 -36.39 -8.45
C GLU A 2 -2.24 -37.10 -8.02
N PRO A 3 -3.42 -36.68 -8.48
CA PRO A 3 -4.63 -37.40 -8.21
C PRO A 3 -4.52 -38.77 -8.86
N LEU A 4 -4.60 -39.82 -8.05
CA LEU A 4 -4.73 -41.18 -8.54
C LEU A 4 -6.01 -41.27 -9.38
N PRO A 5 -6.03 -42.07 -10.48
CA PRO A 5 -7.20 -42.22 -11.35
C PRO A 5 -8.39 -42.89 -10.70
N SER A 6 -8.28 -43.37 -9.48
CA SER A 6 -9.32 -43.99 -8.67
C SER A 6 -9.72 -43.06 -7.51
N GLU A 7 -10.96 -43.20 -7.05
CA GLU A 7 -11.59 -42.42 -5.96
C GLU A 7 -10.91 -42.60 -4.58
N THR A 8 -9.71 -43.20 -4.54
CA THR A 8 -8.95 -43.51 -3.32
C THR A 8 -7.70 -42.64 -3.30
N GLN A 9 -7.57 -41.80 -2.29
CA GLN A 9 -6.34 -41.05 -2.03
C GLN A 9 -5.61 -41.64 -0.82
N THR A 10 -4.34 -42.00 -1.00
CA THR A 10 -3.47 -42.46 0.07
C THR A 10 -2.56 -41.32 0.48
N ILE A 11 -2.58 -40.96 1.76
CA ILE A 11 -1.71 -39.93 2.33
C ILE A 11 -0.69 -40.64 3.22
N HIS A 12 0.59 -40.46 2.92
CA HIS A 12 1.70 -40.94 3.72
C HIS A 12 2.08 -39.89 4.77
N PHE A 13 2.03 -40.27 6.03
CA PHE A 13 2.49 -39.45 7.14
C PHE A 13 3.77 -40.04 7.74
N LEU A 14 4.82 -39.22 7.75
CA LEU A 14 5.96 -39.47 8.61
C LEU A 14 5.67 -38.84 9.98
N ASN A 15 5.60 -39.65 11.02
CA ASN A 15 5.48 -39.09 12.37
C ASN A 15 6.87 -38.64 12.87
N PRO A 16 7.18 -37.35 12.95
CA PRO A 16 8.50 -36.86 13.35
C PRO A 16 8.84 -37.15 14.81
N THR A 17 7.87 -37.62 15.60
CA THR A 17 8.06 -38.03 17.01
C THR A 17 8.16 -39.52 17.20
N ASP A 18 8.04 -40.31 16.13
CA ASP A 18 8.25 -41.75 16.20
C ASP A 18 9.75 -42.07 16.16
N PRO A 19 10.33 -42.58 17.26
CA PRO A 19 11.78 -42.85 17.32
C PRO A 19 12.20 -44.01 16.41
N GLU A 20 11.25 -44.83 15.90
CA GLU A 20 11.50 -45.91 14.97
C GLU A 20 11.36 -45.52 13.49
N GLY A 21 10.91 -44.25 13.22
CA GLY A 21 10.78 -43.72 11.87
C GLY A 21 9.70 -44.41 11.02
N ASN A 22 8.68 -44.99 11.66
CA ASN A 22 7.61 -45.70 10.95
C ASN A 22 6.79 -44.75 10.08
N ILE A 23 6.50 -45.17 8.85
CA ILE A 23 5.61 -44.46 7.92
C ILE A 23 4.20 -45.04 8.11
N TYR A 24 3.26 -44.17 8.43
CA TYR A 24 1.86 -44.52 8.58
C TYR A 24 1.11 -44.19 7.29
N ASP A 25 0.54 -45.23 6.66
CA ASP A 25 -0.30 -45.09 5.48
C ASP A 25 -1.76 -44.95 5.90
N ILE A 26 -2.34 -43.78 5.70
CA ILE A 26 -3.78 -43.58 5.88
C ILE A 26 -4.42 -43.50 4.49
N SER A 27 -5.17 -44.54 4.16
CA SER A 27 -5.99 -44.56 2.95
C SER A 27 -7.34 -43.91 3.25
N LEU A 28 -7.55 -42.70 2.73
CA LEU A 28 -8.84 -42.04 2.76
C LEU A 28 -9.63 -42.46 1.52
N VAL A 29 -10.61 -43.34 1.71
CA VAL A 29 -11.59 -43.66 0.67
C VAL A 29 -12.65 -42.57 0.68
N LEU A 30 -12.50 -41.59 -0.19
CA LEU A 30 -13.56 -40.59 -0.45
C LEU A 30 -14.66 -41.28 -1.27
N GLN A 31 -15.64 -41.86 -0.60
CA GLN A 31 -16.89 -42.21 -1.27
C GLN A 31 -17.63 -40.91 -1.63
N LYS A 32 -17.42 -40.41 -2.85
CA LYS A 32 -18.33 -39.43 -3.44
C LYS A 32 -19.70 -40.12 -3.56
N LYS A 33 -20.55 -39.92 -2.57
CA LYS A 33 -21.99 -40.22 -2.74
C LYS A 33 -22.44 -39.40 -3.94
N LYS A 34 -22.80 -40.04 -5.05
CA LYS A 34 -23.28 -39.37 -6.25
C LYS A 34 -24.51 -38.57 -5.82
N ASP A 35 -24.38 -37.25 -5.68
CA ASP A 35 -25.50 -36.39 -5.33
C ASP A 35 -26.48 -36.44 -6.50
N SER A 36 -27.61 -37.12 -6.30
CA SER A 36 -28.66 -37.26 -7.28
C SER A 36 -29.70 -36.16 -7.19
N SER A 37 -29.43 -35.11 -6.39
CA SER A 37 -30.34 -33.98 -6.26
C SER A 37 -30.46 -33.21 -7.59
N PRO A 38 -31.62 -32.63 -7.89
CA PRO A 38 -31.76 -31.74 -9.07
C PRO A 38 -30.74 -30.58 -9.06
N LEU A 39 -30.38 -30.10 -7.87
CA LEU A 39 -29.40 -29.04 -7.68
C LEU A 39 -28.01 -29.41 -8.20
N ALA A 40 -27.56 -30.64 -7.94
CA ALA A 40 -26.22 -31.11 -8.34
C ALA A 40 -25.97 -30.98 -9.87
N THR A 41 -27.03 -31.03 -10.67
CA THR A 41 -26.93 -30.92 -12.13
C THR A 41 -26.67 -29.49 -12.60
N ILE A 42 -27.17 -28.48 -11.86
CA ILE A 42 -27.12 -27.06 -12.22
C ILE A 42 -26.18 -26.23 -11.33
N LYS A 43 -25.62 -26.83 -10.30
CA LYS A 43 -24.72 -26.19 -9.32
C LYS A 43 -23.37 -25.87 -9.96
N CYS A 44 -23.21 -24.63 -10.45
CA CYS A 44 -21.96 -24.06 -10.98
C CYS A 44 -22.15 -22.59 -11.31
N ASN A 45 -21.11 -21.97 -11.87
CA ASN A 45 -21.20 -20.71 -12.57
C ASN A 45 -21.67 -20.94 -14.02
N TRP A 46 -22.55 -20.06 -14.48
CA TRP A 46 -23.08 -20.08 -15.82
C TRP A 46 -22.70 -18.78 -16.54
N PHE A 47 -22.03 -18.91 -17.67
CA PHE A 47 -21.50 -17.82 -18.49
C PHE A 47 -22.28 -17.72 -19.78
N LYS A 48 -22.49 -16.49 -20.26
CA LYS A 48 -23.07 -16.23 -21.58
C LYS A 48 -22.24 -16.81 -22.70
N THR A 49 -22.90 -17.31 -23.73
CA THR A 49 -22.29 -17.84 -24.95
C THR A 49 -22.35 -16.88 -26.14
N ASP A 50 -22.71 -15.62 -25.89
CA ASP A 50 -22.84 -14.53 -26.87
C ASP A 50 -21.51 -13.88 -27.28
N GLY A 51 -20.37 -14.42 -26.81
CA GLY A 51 -19.05 -13.87 -27.04
C GLY A 51 -18.59 -12.85 -25.97
N SER A 52 -19.45 -12.46 -25.03
CA SER A 52 -19.07 -11.60 -23.91
C SER A 52 -18.32 -12.35 -22.81
N GLY A 53 -18.57 -13.66 -22.67
CA GLY A 53 -18.04 -14.47 -21.58
C GLY A 53 -18.48 -13.97 -20.19
N SER A 54 -19.59 -13.24 -20.12
CA SER A 54 -20.11 -12.65 -18.87
C SER A 54 -20.65 -13.73 -17.95
N TRP A 55 -20.28 -13.68 -16.68
CA TRP A 55 -20.89 -14.50 -15.65
C TRP A 55 -22.28 -13.95 -15.32
N GLU A 56 -23.34 -14.75 -15.55
CA GLU A 56 -24.71 -14.30 -15.39
C GLU A 56 -25.42 -14.98 -14.22
N TYR A 57 -25.17 -16.27 -13.99
CA TYR A 57 -25.75 -17.00 -12.87
C TYR A 57 -24.68 -17.79 -12.11
N GLY A 58 -24.74 -17.71 -10.78
CA GLY A 58 -24.07 -18.62 -9.87
C GLY A 58 -25.11 -19.40 -9.09
N VAL A 59 -25.07 -20.73 -9.14
CA VAL A 59 -25.98 -21.60 -8.40
C VAL A 59 -25.17 -22.45 -7.44
N TYR A 60 -25.48 -22.35 -6.14
CA TYR A 60 -24.76 -23.07 -5.07
C TYR A 60 -25.75 -23.73 -4.12
N ASP A 61 -25.28 -24.33 -3.04
CA ASP A 61 -26.12 -25.16 -2.17
C ASP A 61 -27.29 -24.39 -1.54
N SER A 62 -27.02 -23.26 -0.94
CA SER A 62 -28.04 -22.47 -0.22
C SER A 62 -28.35 -21.12 -0.84
N ILE A 63 -27.52 -20.69 -1.80
CA ILE A 63 -27.64 -19.39 -2.43
C ILE A 63 -27.46 -19.45 -3.94
N SER A 64 -28.02 -18.47 -4.61
CA SER A 64 -27.74 -18.18 -6.02
C SER A 64 -27.36 -16.72 -6.18
N ILE A 65 -26.57 -16.45 -7.22
CA ILE A 65 -26.11 -15.11 -7.60
C ILE A 65 -26.57 -14.82 -9.01
N LEU A 66 -27.26 -13.71 -9.19
CA LEU A 66 -27.66 -13.16 -10.50
C LEU A 66 -27.99 -11.68 -10.37
N ASN A 67 -27.97 -10.96 -11.48
CA ASN A 67 -28.24 -9.52 -11.50
C ASN A 67 -27.41 -8.73 -10.46
N ASN A 68 -26.20 -9.18 -10.23
CA ASN A 68 -25.28 -8.58 -9.25
C ASN A 68 -25.85 -8.56 -7.80
N ARG A 69 -26.66 -9.57 -7.43
CA ARG A 69 -27.30 -9.76 -6.12
C ARG A 69 -27.22 -11.21 -5.66
N ILE A 70 -27.33 -11.41 -4.35
CA ILE A 70 -27.30 -12.73 -3.70
C ILE A 70 -28.72 -13.09 -3.25
N TYR A 71 -29.19 -14.24 -3.69
CA TYR A 71 -30.50 -14.79 -3.39
C TYR A 71 -30.38 -16.03 -2.51
N THR A 72 -31.39 -16.32 -1.71
CA THR A 72 -31.55 -17.60 -1.00
C THR A 72 -32.31 -18.57 -1.90
N ASN A 73 -31.86 -19.83 -1.93
CA ASN A 73 -32.54 -20.91 -2.64
C ASN A 73 -33.70 -21.44 -1.79
N GLU A 74 -34.97 -21.22 -2.21
CA GLU A 74 -36.14 -21.60 -1.43
C GLU A 74 -36.68 -22.98 -1.83
N ASN A 75 -36.88 -23.23 -3.13
CA ASN A 75 -37.49 -24.44 -3.64
C ASN A 75 -36.89 -24.88 -4.98
N ILE A 76 -36.60 -26.16 -5.11
CA ILE A 76 -36.05 -26.77 -6.32
C ILE A 76 -36.91 -27.98 -6.72
N ARG A 77 -37.46 -27.94 -7.90
CA ARG A 77 -38.34 -29.00 -8.44
C ARG A 77 -37.88 -29.45 -9.82
N LYS A 78 -37.79 -30.76 -10.02
CA LYS A 78 -37.49 -31.32 -11.33
C LYS A 78 -38.81 -31.72 -12.03
N LYS A 79 -39.01 -31.24 -13.25
CA LYS A 79 -40.11 -31.58 -14.14
C LYS A 79 -39.56 -32.15 -15.45
N GLY A 80 -39.41 -33.46 -15.54
CA GLY A 80 -38.77 -34.09 -16.69
C GLY A 80 -37.30 -33.71 -16.82
N LYS A 81 -36.92 -33.03 -17.91
CA LYS A 81 -35.56 -32.51 -18.14
C LYS A 81 -35.36 -31.08 -17.57
N ARG A 82 -36.44 -30.40 -17.19
CA ARG A 82 -36.44 -29.03 -16.67
C ARG A 82 -36.34 -29.02 -15.16
N ILE A 83 -35.51 -28.18 -14.62
CA ILE A 83 -35.36 -27.92 -13.19
C ILE A 83 -35.86 -26.50 -12.94
N GLU A 84 -36.89 -26.36 -12.11
CA GLU A 84 -37.40 -25.06 -11.67
C GLU A 84 -36.85 -24.74 -10.28
N MET A 85 -36.39 -23.51 -10.10
CA MET A 85 -35.80 -23.04 -8.85
C MET A 85 -36.43 -21.69 -8.47
N THR A 86 -36.96 -21.62 -7.26
CA THR A 86 -37.47 -20.38 -6.67
C THR A 86 -36.36 -19.76 -5.83
N LEU A 87 -36.09 -18.51 -6.08
CA LEU A 87 -35.06 -17.71 -5.41
C LEU A 87 -35.75 -16.56 -4.68
N LYS A 88 -35.22 -16.22 -3.50
CA LYS A 88 -35.71 -15.10 -2.70
C LYS A 88 -34.55 -14.09 -2.51
N ASP A 89 -34.80 -12.85 -2.93
CA ASP A 89 -33.81 -11.77 -2.75
C ASP A 89 -33.60 -11.51 -1.26
N ARG A 90 -32.35 -11.42 -0.82
CA ARG A 90 -32.02 -11.21 0.61
C ARG A 90 -32.43 -9.85 1.14
N GLU A 91 -32.42 -8.82 0.28
CA GLU A 91 -32.73 -7.44 0.67
C GLU A 91 -34.20 -7.11 0.49
N SER A 92 -34.73 -7.28 -0.73
CA SER A 92 -36.12 -6.93 -1.05
C SER A 92 -37.15 -7.99 -0.62
N GLN A 93 -36.71 -9.21 -0.31
CA GLN A 93 -37.56 -10.38 -0.02
C GLN A 93 -38.46 -10.80 -1.18
N GLU A 94 -38.25 -10.26 -2.37
CA GLU A 94 -39.00 -10.63 -3.57
C GLU A 94 -38.60 -12.01 -4.08
N GLU A 95 -39.57 -12.77 -4.59
CA GLU A 95 -39.34 -14.10 -5.15
C GLU A 95 -39.24 -14.04 -6.67
N MET A 96 -38.34 -14.83 -7.20
CA MET A 96 -38.25 -15.07 -8.64
C MET A 96 -38.07 -16.56 -8.94
N THR A 97 -38.44 -16.96 -10.13
CA THR A 97 -38.33 -18.34 -10.58
C THR A 97 -37.40 -18.41 -11.80
N LEU A 98 -36.38 -19.29 -11.71
CA LEU A 98 -35.54 -19.68 -12.81
C LEU A 98 -35.86 -21.08 -13.26
N SER A 99 -35.73 -21.33 -14.55
CA SER A 99 -35.84 -22.67 -15.14
C SER A 99 -34.52 -23.03 -15.84
N PHE A 100 -34.04 -24.22 -15.57
CA PHE A 100 -32.81 -24.76 -16.11
C PHE A 100 -33.13 -26.00 -16.93
N THR A 101 -32.63 -26.07 -18.16
CA THR A 101 -32.75 -27.22 -19.05
C THR A 101 -31.35 -27.65 -19.51
N PRO A 102 -30.65 -28.54 -18.71
CA PRO A 102 -29.32 -29.02 -19.06
C PRO A 102 -29.32 -29.75 -20.42
N GLN A 103 -28.27 -29.47 -21.24
CA GLN A 103 -28.07 -30.05 -22.54
C GLN A 103 -27.02 -31.18 -22.50
N LYS A 104 -26.95 -32.01 -23.56
CA LYS A 104 -26.00 -33.12 -23.63
C LYS A 104 -24.55 -32.69 -23.82
N ASP A 105 -24.34 -31.47 -24.39
CA ASP A 105 -23.03 -30.86 -24.63
C ASP A 105 -22.45 -30.11 -23.42
N GLY A 106 -23.11 -30.21 -22.24
CA GLY A 106 -22.67 -29.55 -21.02
C GLY A 106 -23.17 -28.11 -20.86
N THR A 107 -23.82 -27.53 -21.89
CA THR A 107 -24.50 -26.25 -21.78
C THR A 107 -25.84 -26.36 -21.04
N CYS A 108 -26.44 -25.24 -20.69
CA CYS A 108 -27.77 -25.18 -20.08
C CYS A 108 -28.57 -24.06 -20.71
N LYS A 109 -29.82 -24.35 -21.03
CA LYS A 109 -30.79 -23.30 -21.34
C LYS A 109 -31.38 -22.81 -20.02
N ILE A 110 -31.26 -21.50 -19.78
CA ILE A 110 -31.75 -20.87 -18.56
C ILE A 110 -32.78 -19.81 -18.94
N GLN A 111 -33.89 -19.79 -18.21
CA GLN A 111 -34.98 -18.85 -18.42
C GLN A 111 -35.44 -18.28 -17.07
N GLN A 112 -35.47 -16.98 -16.96
CA GLN A 112 -36.21 -16.30 -15.90
C GLN A 112 -37.69 -16.23 -16.32
N LYS A 113 -38.63 -16.40 -15.39
CA LYS A 113 -40.08 -16.33 -15.69
C LYS A 113 -40.43 -15.01 -16.35
N GLY A 114 -40.97 -15.08 -17.57
CA GLY A 114 -41.35 -13.90 -18.37
C GLY A 114 -40.22 -13.34 -19.28
N ALA A 115 -39.04 -13.93 -19.26
CA ALA A 115 -37.93 -13.57 -20.16
C ALA A 115 -37.66 -14.66 -21.20
N GLU A 116 -36.79 -14.36 -22.17
CA GLU A 116 -36.36 -15.29 -23.20
C GLU A 116 -35.45 -16.40 -22.60
N GLU A 117 -35.54 -17.60 -23.17
CA GLU A 117 -34.67 -18.73 -22.83
C GLU A 117 -33.33 -18.59 -23.59
N LEU A 118 -32.22 -18.46 -22.88
CA LEU A 118 -30.89 -18.31 -23.46
C LEU A 118 -29.98 -19.49 -23.09
N VAL A 119 -28.93 -19.70 -23.88
CA VAL A 119 -27.93 -20.77 -23.67
C VAL A 119 -26.73 -20.24 -22.90
N TYR A 120 -26.28 -21.02 -21.91
CA TYR A 120 -25.15 -20.70 -21.03
C TYR A 120 -24.17 -21.86 -20.95
N SER A 121 -22.89 -21.54 -20.79
CA SER A 121 -21.80 -22.50 -20.58
C SER A 121 -21.34 -22.54 -19.13
N LYS A 122 -20.82 -23.68 -18.66
CA LYS A 122 -20.13 -23.79 -17.37
C LYS A 122 -18.73 -23.19 -17.42
N GLU A 123 -18.14 -23.16 -18.59
CA GLU A 123 -16.82 -22.56 -18.80
C GLU A 123 -16.98 -21.17 -19.43
N ARG A 124 -16.14 -20.25 -18.97
CA ARG A 124 -16.10 -18.92 -19.58
C ARG A 124 -15.57 -19.03 -21.00
N THR A 125 -16.41 -18.68 -21.95
CA THR A 125 -16.00 -18.64 -23.37
C THR A 125 -14.99 -17.52 -23.61
N PRO A 126 -14.08 -17.67 -24.59
CA PRO A 126 -13.21 -16.58 -25.00
C PRO A 126 -14.02 -15.32 -25.36
N ILE A 127 -13.55 -14.19 -24.91
CA ILE A 127 -14.21 -12.91 -25.21
C ILE A 127 -13.97 -12.58 -26.67
N THR A 128 -15.03 -12.49 -27.46
CA THR A 128 -15.02 -12.04 -28.86
C THR A 128 -15.78 -10.73 -29.04
N GLN A 129 -16.55 -10.30 -28.06
CA GLN A 129 -17.25 -9.02 -28.02
C GLN A 129 -17.02 -8.40 -26.63
N VAL A 130 -16.36 -7.26 -26.59
CA VAL A 130 -16.19 -6.48 -25.36
C VAL A 130 -17.33 -5.48 -25.28
N ALA A 131 -18.01 -5.44 -24.11
CA ALA A 131 -18.98 -4.39 -23.83
C ALA A 131 -18.26 -3.03 -23.88
N ALA A 132 -18.84 -2.08 -24.61
CA ALA A 132 -18.35 -0.71 -24.62
C ALA A 132 -18.55 -0.11 -23.21
N GLU A 133 -17.47 0.00 -22.45
CA GLU A 133 -17.50 0.69 -21.17
C GLU A 133 -17.37 2.19 -21.41
N PRO A 134 -18.20 3.03 -20.75
CA PRO A 134 -18.06 4.48 -20.87
C PRO A 134 -16.75 4.94 -20.24
N ASP A 135 -16.14 5.99 -20.80
CA ASP A 135 -15.01 6.67 -20.19
C ASP A 135 -15.35 7.23 -18.82
N PHE A 136 -14.33 7.58 -18.05
CA PHE A 136 -14.49 8.22 -16.76
C PHE A 136 -15.22 9.57 -16.93
N LYS A 137 -16.47 9.67 -16.46
CA LYS A 137 -17.20 10.95 -16.48
C LYS A 137 -16.58 11.94 -15.50
N GLN A 138 -16.17 11.46 -14.37
CA GLN A 138 -15.49 12.21 -13.31
C GLN A 138 -14.61 11.21 -12.56
N PHE A 139 -13.30 11.38 -12.64
CA PHE A 139 -12.36 10.43 -12.04
C PHE A 139 -12.43 10.50 -10.51
N PHE A 140 -12.25 11.69 -9.92
CA PHE A 140 -12.42 11.88 -8.49
C PHE A 140 -13.88 12.06 -8.14
N ARG A 141 -14.45 11.05 -7.49
CA ARG A 141 -15.79 11.05 -6.94
C ARG A 141 -15.83 10.20 -5.68
N GLN A 142 -16.12 10.81 -4.54
CA GLN A 142 -16.31 10.05 -3.32
C GLN A 142 -17.70 9.42 -3.30
N ASP A 143 -17.76 8.10 -3.18
CA ASP A 143 -19.03 7.38 -3.10
C ASP A 143 -18.90 6.06 -2.34
N SER A 144 -20.04 5.58 -1.82
CA SER A 144 -20.16 4.30 -1.15
C SER A 144 -20.19 3.17 -2.16
N THR A 145 -19.27 2.24 -2.04
CA THR A 145 -19.03 1.12 -2.94
C THR A 145 -19.33 -0.19 -2.21
N TYR A 146 -19.87 -1.17 -2.91
CA TYR A 146 -20.30 -2.42 -2.33
C TYR A 146 -19.61 -3.61 -3.01
N LEU A 147 -18.92 -4.42 -2.24
CA LEU A 147 -18.34 -5.68 -2.67
C LEU A 147 -19.05 -6.82 -1.97
N GLN A 148 -19.50 -7.79 -2.73
CA GLN A 148 -20.09 -9.01 -2.20
C GLN A 148 -19.63 -10.23 -2.98
N GLY A 149 -19.91 -11.43 -2.47
CA GLY A 149 -19.55 -12.62 -3.21
C GLY A 149 -19.78 -13.92 -2.47
N TYR A 150 -19.19 -14.97 -3.04
CA TYR A 150 -19.27 -16.32 -2.54
C TYR A 150 -17.93 -17.04 -2.67
N ILE A 151 -17.52 -17.69 -1.58
CA ILE A 151 -16.33 -18.55 -1.53
C ILE A 151 -16.81 -20.01 -1.64
N ASN A 152 -16.64 -20.58 -2.80
CA ASN A 152 -16.96 -22.00 -3.04
C ASN A 152 -15.98 -22.89 -2.28
N GLY A 153 -16.51 -23.90 -1.58
CA GLY A 153 -15.69 -24.80 -0.75
C GLY A 153 -15.26 -24.19 0.60
N TYR A 154 -15.83 -23.04 0.99
CA TYR A 154 -15.64 -22.50 2.33
C TYR A 154 -16.31 -23.40 3.38
N ASP A 155 -15.62 -23.64 4.49
CA ASP A 155 -16.13 -24.33 5.66
C ASP A 155 -15.70 -23.54 6.91
N PRO A 156 -16.61 -23.20 7.84
CA PRO A 156 -16.27 -22.48 9.08
C PRO A 156 -15.17 -23.15 9.91
N ARG A 157 -14.96 -24.46 9.74
CA ARG A 157 -13.89 -25.21 10.39
C ARG A 157 -12.49 -24.89 9.86
N LEU A 158 -12.37 -24.14 8.78
CA LEU A 158 -11.09 -23.61 8.28
C LEU A 158 -10.42 -22.62 9.26
N GLY A 159 -11.14 -22.17 10.29
CA GLY A 159 -10.59 -21.34 11.36
C GLY A 159 -10.52 -19.85 11.04
N PHE A 160 -11.20 -19.38 9.99
CA PHE A 160 -11.39 -17.97 9.71
C PHE A 160 -12.82 -17.67 9.28
N ASP A 161 -13.33 -16.52 9.64
CA ASP A 161 -14.65 -15.99 9.26
C ASP A 161 -14.56 -14.54 8.74
N THR A 162 -13.35 -14.11 8.44
CA THR A 162 -13.09 -12.75 7.94
C THR A 162 -12.06 -12.77 6.82
N GLY A 163 -12.15 -11.80 5.94
CA GLY A 163 -11.14 -11.42 4.98
C GLY A 163 -10.83 -9.93 5.11
N LEU A 164 -9.90 -9.42 4.32
CA LEU A 164 -9.51 -8.01 4.31
C LEU A 164 -9.53 -7.46 2.90
N ILE A 165 -9.83 -6.16 2.80
CA ILE A 165 -9.48 -5.32 1.65
C ILE A 165 -8.55 -4.23 2.18
N TYR A 166 -7.38 -4.08 1.60
CA TYR A 166 -6.53 -2.93 1.88
C TYR A 166 -6.91 -1.79 0.94
N LEU A 167 -7.54 -0.77 1.51
CA LEU A 167 -7.86 0.47 0.80
C LEU A 167 -6.79 1.49 1.16
N SER A 168 -5.97 1.87 0.20
CA SER A 168 -4.99 2.94 0.37
C SER A 168 -5.53 4.22 -0.22
N ASN A 169 -5.35 5.32 0.51
CA ASN A 169 -5.53 6.65 -0.06
C ASN A 169 -4.17 7.11 -0.59
N GLU A 170 -3.95 6.99 -1.88
CA GLU A 170 -2.69 7.34 -2.55
C GLU A 170 -2.32 8.81 -2.37
N LEU A 171 -3.32 9.67 -2.13
CA LEU A 171 -3.13 11.11 -1.98
C LEU A 171 -2.61 11.51 -0.58
N THR A 172 -2.87 10.68 0.44
CA THR A 172 -2.53 11.01 1.84
C THR A 172 -1.68 9.96 2.54
N ARG A 173 -1.39 8.84 1.88
CA ARG A 173 -0.72 7.64 2.44
C ARG A 173 -1.46 6.99 3.61
N GLU A 174 -2.76 7.18 3.68
CA GLU A 174 -3.57 6.54 4.70
C GLU A 174 -4.05 5.18 4.21
N ASP A 175 -3.90 4.17 5.03
CA ASP A 175 -4.40 2.83 4.77
C ASP A 175 -5.63 2.56 5.64
N TYR A 176 -6.68 2.05 5.01
CA TYR A 176 -7.95 1.72 5.66
C TYR A 176 -8.26 0.23 5.47
N PRO A 177 -7.62 -0.68 6.24
CA PRO A 177 -7.94 -2.09 6.16
C PRO A 177 -9.41 -2.31 6.50
N THR A 178 -10.16 -2.79 5.52
CA THR A 178 -11.59 -3.01 5.63
C THR A 178 -11.87 -4.49 5.80
N VAL A 179 -12.58 -4.86 6.87
CA VAL A 179 -12.87 -6.25 7.19
C VAL A 179 -14.08 -6.72 6.39
N ILE A 180 -13.92 -7.85 5.70
CA ILE A 180 -14.98 -8.60 5.05
C ILE A 180 -15.47 -9.65 6.04
N GLN A 181 -16.78 -9.70 6.32
CA GLN A 181 -17.40 -10.77 7.10
C GLN A 181 -17.83 -11.90 6.18
N ILE A 182 -17.46 -13.14 6.52
CA ILE A 182 -17.78 -14.34 5.77
C ILE A 182 -18.81 -15.13 6.56
N ALA A 183 -19.99 -15.31 5.96
CA ALA A 183 -21.05 -16.12 6.56
C ALA A 183 -20.73 -17.62 6.53
N PRO A 184 -21.33 -18.45 7.41
CA PRO A 184 -21.08 -19.90 7.45
C PRO A 184 -21.30 -20.64 6.13
N ASN A 185 -22.14 -20.10 5.23
CA ASN A 185 -22.37 -20.65 3.89
C ASN A 185 -21.38 -20.16 2.84
N GLY A 186 -20.34 -19.41 3.22
CA GLY A 186 -19.32 -18.86 2.31
C GLY A 186 -19.68 -17.56 1.61
N SER A 187 -20.90 -17.02 1.81
CA SER A 187 -21.21 -15.69 1.27
C SER A 187 -20.50 -14.60 2.09
N PHE A 188 -20.10 -13.52 1.41
CA PHE A 188 -19.47 -12.37 2.06
C PHE A 188 -19.98 -11.05 1.46
N SER A 189 -19.87 -9.99 2.23
CA SER A 189 -20.15 -8.64 1.75
C SER A 189 -19.41 -7.60 2.57
N CYS A 190 -19.14 -6.46 1.93
CA CYS A 190 -18.48 -5.33 2.56
C CYS A 190 -18.89 -4.04 1.85
N ARG A 191 -19.08 -2.97 2.63
CA ARG A 191 -19.31 -1.63 2.13
C ARG A 191 -18.15 -0.73 2.54
N PHE A 192 -17.65 0.05 1.60
CA PHE A 192 -16.55 0.98 1.84
C PHE A 192 -16.67 2.21 0.95
N ILE A 193 -15.96 3.27 1.30
CA ILE A 193 -15.95 4.53 0.54
C ILE A 193 -14.61 4.61 -0.19
N ILE A 194 -14.68 4.97 -1.48
CA ILE A 194 -13.49 5.28 -2.29
C ILE A 194 -13.67 6.63 -2.98
N ASN A 195 -12.55 7.27 -3.28
CA ASN A 195 -12.50 8.61 -3.85
C ASN A 195 -12.30 8.63 -5.38
N HIS A 196 -11.90 7.51 -5.93
CA HIS A 196 -11.65 7.31 -7.37
C HIS A 196 -11.73 5.81 -7.70
N PRO A 197 -11.75 5.43 -8.98
CA PRO A 197 -11.62 4.03 -9.39
C PRO A 197 -10.36 3.40 -8.82
N ILE A 198 -10.46 2.15 -8.36
CA ILE A 198 -9.33 1.42 -7.78
C ILE A 198 -9.24 0.01 -8.30
N GLU A 199 -8.02 -0.46 -8.45
CA GLU A 199 -7.65 -1.86 -8.45
C GLU A 199 -7.19 -2.24 -7.03
N SER A 200 -7.76 -3.29 -6.45
CA SER A 200 -7.41 -3.77 -5.12
C SER A 200 -7.56 -5.29 -5.04
N SER A 201 -7.48 -5.87 -3.85
CA SER A 201 -7.61 -7.32 -3.66
C SER A 201 -8.41 -7.67 -2.42
N VAL A 202 -9.20 -8.74 -2.54
CA VAL A 202 -9.70 -9.47 -1.38
C VAL A 202 -8.57 -10.36 -0.85
N VAL A 203 -8.22 -10.19 0.41
CA VAL A 203 -7.15 -10.94 1.07
C VAL A 203 -7.75 -12.00 1.98
N LEU A 204 -7.50 -13.27 1.66
CA LEU A 204 -7.89 -14.44 2.43
C LEU A 204 -6.61 -15.17 2.89
N GLY A 205 -6.26 -15.01 4.15
CA GLY A 205 -4.97 -15.47 4.69
C GLY A 205 -3.80 -14.73 4.02
N HIS A 206 -3.00 -15.44 3.22
CA HIS A 206 -1.87 -14.87 2.47
C HIS A 206 -2.16 -14.71 0.97
N ASN A 207 -3.39 -14.95 0.54
CA ASN A 207 -3.77 -14.94 -0.87
C ASN A 207 -4.49 -13.64 -1.20
N TRP A 208 -4.04 -12.99 -2.26
CA TRP A 208 -4.57 -11.75 -2.80
C TRP A 208 -5.37 -12.07 -4.06
N ILE A 209 -6.68 -11.80 -4.04
CA ILE A 209 -7.59 -12.04 -5.15
C ILE A 209 -7.97 -10.68 -5.72
N PRO A 210 -7.40 -10.27 -6.87
CA PRO A 210 -7.55 -8.92 -7.39
C PRO A 210 -8.96 -8.65 -7.92
N PHE A 211 -9.35 -7.38 -7.87
CA PHE A 211 -10.56 -6.84 -8.49
C PHE A 211 -10.36 -5.37 -8.86
N TYR A 212 -11.18 -4.88 -9.78
CA TYR A 212 -11.31 -3.47 -10.12
C TYR A 212 -12.72 -2.99 -9.80
N ILE A 213 -12.86 -1.79 -9.24
CA ILE A 213 -14.17 -1.21 -8.92
C ILE A 213 -14.14 0.32 -8.98
N GLU A 214 -15.27 0.93 -9.34
CA GLU A 214 -15.45 2.38 -9.38
C GLU A 214 -16.38 2.86 -8.26
N PRO A 215 -16.26 4.15 -7.83
CA PRO A 215 -17.14 4.71 -6.81
C PRO A 215 -18.62 4.53 -7.13
N GLY A 216 -19.42 4.13 -6.14
CA GLY A 216 -20.86 3.93 -6.26
C GLY A 216 -21.30 2.64 -6.94
N GLN A 217 -20.34 1.78 -7.34
CA GLN A 217 -20.66 0.50 -7.97
C GLN A 217 -20.81 -0.64 -6.95
N THR A 218 -21.51 -1.68 -7.39
CA THR A 218 -21.51 -3.00 -6.76
C THR A 218 -20.76 -3.98 -7.63
N LEU A 219 -19.84 -4.73 -7.05
CA LEU A 219 -19.13 -5.84 -7.68
C LEU A 219 -19.40 -7.12 -6.91
N THR A 220 -19.80 -8.17 -7.62
CA THR A 220 -19.97 -9.51 -7.04
C THR A 220 -18.83 -10.42 -7.51
N MET A 221 -18.21 -11.14 -6.57
CA MET A 221 -17.10 -12.06 -6.84
C MET A 221 -17.47 -13.49 -6.50
N TYR A 222 -17.03 -14.41 -7.34
CA TYR A 222 -16.93 -15.83 -7.00
C TYR A 222 -15.45 -16.19 -6.80
N ILE A 223 -15.16 -16.86 -5.70
CA ILE A 223 -13.81 -17.31 -5.33
C ILE A 223 -13.86 -18.83 -5.11
N ASP A 224 -13.00 -19.57 -5.81
CA ASP A 224 -12.85 -20.99 -5.60
C ASP A 224 -11.76 -21.24 -4.55
N TRP A 225 -12.16 -21.75 -3.37
CA TRP A 225 -11.23 -21.99 -2.26
C TRP A 225 -10.16 -23.01 -2.59
N GLU A 226 -10.49 -24.03 -3.41
CA GLU A 226 -9.50 -25.02 -3.86
C GLU A 226 -8.41 -24.37 -4.74
N ALA A 227 -8.79 -23.47 -5.63
CA ALA A 227 -7.83 -22.71 -6.44
C ALA A 227 -6.96 -21.77 -5.58
N VAL A 228 -7.52 -21.15 -4.54
CA VAL A 228 -6.77 -20.37 -3.56
C VAL A 228 -5.75 -21.24 -2.82
N MET A 229 -6.16 -22.41 -2.38
CA MET A 229 -5.27 -23.36 -1.70
C MET A 229 -4.22 -23.97 -2.64
N ALA A 230 -4.53 -24.17 -3.93
CA ALA A 230 -3.56 -24.59 -4.93
C ALA A 230 -2.42 -23.57 -5.06
N ARG A 231 -2.75 -22.27 -5.11
CA ARG A 231 -1.75 -21.18 -5.07
C ARG A 231 -0.92 -21.21 -3.79
N SER A 232 -1.53 -21.39 -2.63
CA SER A 232 -0.82 -21.43 -1.34
C SER A 232 0.17 -22.60 -1.26
N ARG A 233 -0.11 -23.71 -1.96
CA ARG A 233 0.77 -24.88 -2.02
C ARG A 233 1.81 -24.82 -3.13
N ALA A 234 1.63 -23.92 -4.11
CA ALA A 234 2.55 -23.77 -5.22
C ALA A 234 3.93 -23.28 -4.73
N ARG A 235 5.00 -23.87 -5.30
CA ARG A 235 6.38 -23.39 -5.06
C ARG A 235 6.65 -22.07 -5.74
N ASP A 236 5.93 -21.79 -6.83
CA ASP A 236 6.01 -20.52 -7.56
C ASP A 236 5.04 -19.52 -6.93
N HIS A 237 5.58 -18.45 -6.36
CA HIS A 237 4.81 -17.34 -5.78
C HIS A 237 3.94 -16.58 -6.81
N TYR A 238 4.25 -16.75 -8.09
CA TYR A 238 3.51 -16.15 -9.21
C TYR A 238 2.42 -17.07 -9.78
N PHE A 239 2.17 -18.24 -9.14
CA PHE A 239 1.12 -19.14 -9.57
C PHE A 239 -0.26 -18.47 -9.53
N PRO A 240 -1.00 -18.40 -10.66
CA PRO A 240 -2.25 -17.64 -10.73
C PRO A 240 -3.38 -18.33 -9.97
N ILE A 241 -4.23 -17.54 -9.31
CA ILE A 241 -5.51 -18.04 -8.78
C ILE A 241 -6.49 -18.15 -9.93
N ARG A 242 -6.89 -19.37 -10.22
CA ARG A 242 -7.87 -19.71 -11.28
C ARG A 242 -9.30 -19.72 -10.72
N ASN A 243 -10.28 -19.87 -11.61
CA ASN A 243 -11.70 -20.03 -11.27
C ASN A 243 -12.28 -18.87 -10.42
N THR A 244 -11.77 -17.63 -10.60
CA THR A 244 -12.41 -16.43 -10.07
C THR A 244 -13.39 -15.90 -11.10
N ALA A 245 -14.60 -15.51 -10.69
CA ALA A 245 -15.54 -14.86 -11.56
C ALA A 245 -16.03 -13.52 -10.97
N TYR A 246 -16.40 -12.60 -11.84
CA TYR A 246 -16.86 -11.26 -11.49
C TYR A 246 -18.19 -10.95 -12.18
N MET A 247 -19.09 -10.28 -11.47
CA MET A 247 -20.38 -9.81 -11.99
C MET A 247 -20.58 -8.35 -11.57
N GLY A 248 -21.15 -7.55 -12.46
CA GLY A 248 -21.40 -6.13 -12.24
C GLY A 248 -20.68 -5.24 -13.26
N PRO A 249 -20.83 -3.91 -13.15
CA PRO A 249 -20.31 -2.97 -14.14
C PRO A 249 -18.79 -3.03 -14.35
N SER A 250 -18.03 -3.35 -13.32
CA SER A 250 -16.55 -3.47 -13.36
C SER A 250 -16.04 -4.88 -13.64
N ALA A 251 -16.91 -5.83 -13.97
CA ALA A 251 -16.52 -7.23 -14.15
C ALA A 251 -15.49 -7.43 -15.29
N SER A 252 -15.72 -6.82 -16.45
CA SER A 252 -14.82 -6.93 -17.62
C SER A 252 -13.42 -6.43 -17.29
N LEU A 253 -13.32 -5.27 -16.64
CA LEU A 253 -12.03 -4.69 -16.20
C LEU A 253 -11.35 -5.54 -15.16
N SER A 254 -12.11 -6.09 -14.18
CA SER A 254 -11.56 -6.98 -13.16
C SER A 254 -10.92 -8.23 -13.78
N TYR A 255 -11.55 -8.85 -14.78
CA TYR A 255 -10.96 -9.96 -15.52
C TYR A 255 -9.70 -9.55 -16.29
N LEU A 256 -9.82 -8.48 -17.08
CA LEU A 256 -8.76 -8.04 -17.97
C LEU A 256 -7.49 -7.65 -17.21
N LEU A 257 -7.63 -6.82 -16.19
CA LEU A 257 -6.48 -6.33 -15.39
C LEU A 257 -5.82 -7.47 -14.62
N LYS A 258 -6.62 -8.37 -14.00
CA LYS A 258 -6.11 -9.56 -13.31
C LYS A 258 -5.29 -10.47 -14.24
N ASP A 259 -5.78 -10.72 -15.45
CA ASP A 259 -5.11 -11.60 -16.39
C ASP A 259 -3.87 -10.93 -16.99
N PHE A 260 -3.91 -9.60 -17.20
CA PHE A 260 -2.80 -8.81 -17.72
C PHE A 260 -1.60 -8.73 -16.76
N ASP A 261 -1.81 -8.67 -15.45
CA ASP A 261 -0.74 -8.66 -14.45
C ASP A 261 0.24 -9.83 -14.61
N ASN A 262 -0.29 -11.00 -14.94
CA ASN A 262 0.54 -12.19 -15.14
C ASN A 262 1.44 -12.09 -16.38
N LEU A 263 1.12 -11.21 -17.33
CA LEU A 263 1.84 -11.05 -18.60
C LEU A 263 3.01 -10.06 -18.51
N ILE A 264 2.99 -9.14 -17.53
CA ILE A 264 4.01 -8.10 -17.35
C ILE A 264 4.82 -8.27 -16.05
N THR A 265 4.81 -9.46 -15.47
CA THR A 265 5.52 -9.74 -14.22
C THR A 265 7.04 -9.70 -14.42
N TYR A 266 7.75 -8.98 -13.54
CA TYR A 266 9.20 -9.07 -13.36
C TYR A 266 9.50 -9.66 -11.99
N ARG A 267 10.24 -10.78 -11.96
CA ARG A 267 10.44 -11.53 -10.71
C ARG A 267 11.41 -10.80 -9.78
N TYR A 268 11.10 -10.82 -8.50
CA TYR A 268 11.94 -10.20 -7.47
C TYR A 268 13.36 -10.77 -7.44
N GLU A 269 13.51 -12.06 -7.70
CA GLU A 269 14.81 -12.75 -7.78
C GLU A 269 15.69 -12.17 -8.90
N ASP A 270 15.09 -11.86 -10.06
CA ASP A 270 15.77 -11.26 -11.21
C ASP A 270 16.19 -9.82 -10.89
N LEU A 271 15.32 -9.05 -10.24
CA LEU A 271 15.65 -7.72 -9.75
C LEU A 271 16.81 -7.76 -8.76
N SER A 272 16.73 -8.61 -7.74
CA SER A 272 17.78 -8.76 -6.71
C SER A 272 19.11 -9.18 -7.30
N LYS A 273 19.11 -10.08 -8.30
CA LYS A 273 20.31 -10.45 -9.06
C LYS A 273 20.87 -9.26 -9.83
N SER A 274 20.03 -8.54 -10.55
CA SER A 274 20.42 -7.37 -11.34
C SER A 274 21.01 -6.27 -10.45
N GLN A 275 20.43 -6.00 -9.29
CA GLN A 275 20.92 -5.03 -8.31
C GLN A 275 22.37 -5.31 -7.87
N LYS A 276 22.76 -6.58 -7.79
CA LYS A 276 24.09 -6.99 -7.36
C LYS A 276 25.11 -7.04 -8.50
N THR A 277 24.67 -7.24 -9.74
CA THR A 277 25.58 -7.57 -10.87
C THR A 277 25.69 -6.50 -11.93
N LEU A 278 24.70 -5.59 -12.03
CA LEU A 278 24.65 -4.57 -13.09
C LEU A 278 24.94 -3.17 -12.52
N THR A 279 25.55 -2.33 -13.35
CA THR A 279 25.59 -0.88 -13.11
C THR A 279 24.22 -0.26 -13.45
N PRO A 280 23.91 0.99 -13.03
CA PRO A 280 22.67 1.66 -13.39
C PRO A 280 22.42 1.70 -14.90
N ASP A 281 23.40 2.07 -15.70
CA ASP A 281 23.25 2.11 -17.16
C ASP A 281 23.04 0.74 -17.77
N GLN A 282 23.77 -0.28 -17.30
CA GLN A 282 23.58 -1.66 -17.75
C GLN A 282 22.17 -2.15 -17.42
N TYR A 283 21.62 -1.76 -16.29
CA TYR A 283 20.26 -2.15 -15.94
C TYR A 283 19.20 -1.45 -16.83
N LYS A 284 19.39 -0.16 -17.14
CA LYS A 284 18.51 0.53 -18.12
C LYS A 284 18.52 -0.18 -19.46
N GLU A 285 19.70 -0.53 -19.97
CA GLU A 285 19.80 -1.27 -21.23
C GLU A 285 19.18 -2.67 -21.14
N HIS A 286 19.34 -3.37 -20.02
CA HIS A 286 18.70 -4.67 -19.77
C HIS A 286 17.16 -4.58 -19.77
N MET A 287 16.60 -3.51 -19.18
CA MET A 287 15.14 -3.32 -19.11
C MET A 287 14.49 -2.88 -20.42
N LYS A 288 15.22 -2.24 -21.34
CA LYS A 288 14.65 -1.77 -22.61
C LYS A 288 13.90 -2.86 -23.40
N PRO A 289 14.48 -4.03 -23.70
CA PRO A 289 13.77 -5.08 -24.43
C PRO A 289 12.60 -5.65 -23.63
N ILE A 290 12.68 -5.73 -22.30
CA ILE A 290 11.62 -6.21 -21.41
C ILE A 290 10.42 -5.26 -21.47
N ILE A 291 10.67 -3.95 -21.32
CA ILE A 291 9.62 -2.93 -21.40
C ILE A 291 9.00 -2.91 -22.81
N ALA A 292 9.81 -3.03 -23.86
CA ALA A 292 9.32 -3.11 -25.24
C ALA A 292 8.40 -4.34 -25.43
N GLN A 293 8.77 -5.48 -24.87
CA GLN A 293 7.93 -6.68 -24.87
C GLN A 293 6.61 -6.45 -24.14
N TRP A 294 6.62 -5.81 -22.94
CA TRP A 294 5.39 -5.49 -22.21
C TRP A 294 4.45 -4.57 -23.00
N LYS A 295 5.01 -3.54 -23.66
CA LYS A 295 4.24 -2.67 -24.57
C LYS A 295 3.64 -3.45 -25.73
N GLN A 296 4.40 -4.35 -26.34
CA GLN A 296 3.91 -5.22 -27.40
C GLN A 296 2.79 -6.16 -26.93
N VAL A 297 2.89 -6.69 -25.68
CA VAL A 297 1.82 -7.49 -25.07
C VAL A 297 0.56 -6.65 -24.89
N ALA A 298 0.69 -5.40 -24.39
CA ALA A 298 -0.44 -4.49 -24.23
C ALA A 298 -1.13 -4.18 -25.57
N ASP A 299 -0.36 -3.93 -26.62
CA ASP A 299 -0.88 -3.71 -27.97
C ASP A 299 -1.56 -4.98 -28.53
N SER A 300 -0.97 -6.17 -28.32
CA SER A 300 -1.55 -7.45 -28.74
C SER A 300 -2.88 -7.73 -28.03
N VAL A 301 -2.96 -7.51 -26.72
CA VAL A 301 -4.20 -7.63 -25.93
C VAL A 301 -5.25 -6.67 -26.48
N SER A 302 -4.86 -5.43 -26.79
CA SER A 302 -5.77 -4.43 -27.37
C SER A 302 -6.28 -4.82 -28.76
N GLN A 303 -5.46 -5.46 -29.59
CA GLN A 303 -5.85 -5.92 -30.93
C GLN A 303 -6.75 -7.17 -30.90
N ILE A 304 -6.42 -8.15 -30.04
CA ILE A 304 -7.13 -9.43 -29.94
C ILE A 304 -8.50 -9.26 -29.28
N TYR A 305 -8.53 -8.58 -28.16
CA TYR A 305 -9.75 -8.47 -27.34
C TYR A 305 -10.59 -7.21 -27.64
N GLN A 306 -10.04 -6.25 -28.39
CA GLN A 306 -10.69 -4.97 -28.70
C GLN A 306 -11.41 -4.35 -27.48
N PRO A 307 -10.71 -4.20 -26.34
CA PRO A 307 -11.32 -3.71 -25.14
C PRO A 307 -11.72 -2.24 -25.28
N SER A 308 -12.47 -1.72 -24.32
CA SER A 308 -12.84 -0.30 -24.29
C SER A 308 -11.61 0.61 -24.29
N LEU A 309 -11.72 1.85 -24.73
CA LEU A 309 -10.63 2.84 -24.69
C LEU A 309 -10.13 3.03 -23.25
N LYS A 310 -11.03 3.02 -22.25
CA LYS A 310 -10.70 3.02 -20.84
C LYS A 310 -9.78 1.87 -20.46
N ALA A 311 -10.12 0.65 -20.87
CA ALA A 311 -9.33 -0.54 -20.58
C ALA A 311 -7.94 -0.50 -21.23
N VAL A 312 -7.84 -0.07 -22.49
CA VAL A 312 -6.56 0.14 -23.19
C VAL A 312 -5.69 1.14 -22.42
N HIS A 313 -6.29 2.24 -21.95
CA HIS A 313 -5.60 3.27 -21.20
C HIS A 313 -5.04 2.73 -19.87
N LEU A 314 -5.87 2.02 -19.10
CA LEU A 314 -5.45 1.41 -17.83
C LEU A 314 -4.33 0.39 -18.02
N ILE A 315 -4.38 -0.44 -19.08
CA ILE A 315 -3.32 -1.41 -19.40
C ILE A 315 -2.01 -0.70 -19.73
N LYS A 316 -2.03 0.37 -20.55
CA LYS A 316 -0.83 1.15 -20.90
C LYS A 316 -0.21 1.79 -19.65
N ASN A 317 -1.04 2.43 -18.83
CA ASN A 317 -0.59 3.01 -17.55
C ASN A 317 0.03 1.95 -16.63
N LYS A 318 -0.52 0.75 -16.60
CA LYS A 318 0.00 -0.37 -15.80
C LYS A 318 1.40 -0.77 -16.26
N VAL A 319 1.65 -0.85 -17.56
CA VAL A 319 2.99 -1.11 -18.14
C VAL A 319 3.97 -0.01 -17.73
N ASP A 320 3.59 1.25 -17.92
CA ASP A 320 4.47 2.38 -17.65
C ASP A 320 4.79 2.49 -16.15
N LEU A 321 3.80 2.33 -15.26
CA LEU A 321 4.02 2.33 -13.80
C LEU A 321 4.91 1.15 -13.36
N GLN A 322 4.70 -0.05 -13.92
CA GLN A 322 5.54 -1.21 -13.63
C GLN A 322 6.98 -0.96 -14.07
N ALA A 323 7.17 -0.46 -15.29
CA ALA A 323 8.49 -0.12 -15.81
C ALA A 323 9.22 0.93 -14.96
N GLY A 324 8.52 2.02 -14.65
CA GLY A 324 9.07 3.08 -13.79
C GLY A 324 9.42 2.60 -12.39
N SER A 325 8.54 1.79 -11.78
CA SER A 325 8.79 1.21 -10.46
C SER A 325 10.03 0.31 -10.47
N MET A 326 10.21 -0.55 -11.48
CA MET A 326 11.39 -1.41 -11.59
C MET A 326 12.69 -0.61 -11.75
N LEU A 327 12.65 0.49 -12.50
CA LEU A 327 13.81 1.38 -12.64
C LEU A 327 14.18 2.07 -11.32
N PHE A 328 13.20 2.49 -10.53
CA PHE A 328 13.45 3.03 -9.19
C PHE A 328 13.91 1.96 -8.20
N ASP A 329 13.24 0.82 -8.14
CA ASP A 329 13.53 -0.26 -7.19
C ASP A 329 14.93 -0.82 -7.37
N PHE A 330 15.47 -0.79 -8.59
CA PHE A 330 16.85 -1.19 -8.86
C PHE A 330 17.85 -0.42 -7.98
N LEU A 331 17.64 0.87 -7.78
CA LEU A 331 18.57 1.70 -7.00
C LEU A 331 18.46 1.45 -5.48
N MET A 332 17.28 1.08 -4.98
CA MET A 332 16.96 1.12 -3.54
C MET A 332 17.86 0.25 -2.65
N SER A 333 18.24 -0.94 -3.08
CA SER A 333 18.99 -1.89 -2.24
C SER A 333 20.49 -1.91 -2.52
N ARG A 334 20.98 -1.13 -3.48
CA ARG A 334 22.39 -1.17 -3.91
C ARG A 334 23.36 -0.74 -2.81
N ASP A 335 23.03 0.29 -2.04
CA ASP A 335 23.85 0.74 -0.91
C ASP A 335 23.95 -0.32 0.20
N TYR A 336 22.89 -1.05 0.43
CA TYR A 336 22.88 -2.18 1.37
C TYR A 336 23.79 -3.31 0.87
N TYR A 337 23.69 -3.69 -0.41
CA TYR A 337 24.56 -4.73 -0.98
C TYR A 337 26.03 -4.29 -1.05
N ALA A 338 26.30 -3.01 -1.34
CA ALA A 338 27.67 -2.47 -1.34
C ALA A 338 28.34 -2.53 0.04
N LYS A 339 27.56 -2.39 1.13
CA LYS A 339 28.08 -2.58 2.49
C LYS A 339 28.38 -4.04 2.80
N GLN A 340 27.66 -4.99 2.22
CA GLN A 340 27.90 -6.42 2.40
C GLN A 340 29.07 -6.94 1.55
N ASP A 341 29.24 -6.39 0.34
CA ASP A 341 30.34 -6.74 -0.57
C ASP A 341 31.01 -5.48 -1.11
N SER A 342 31.96 -4.96 -0.33
CA SER A 342 32.74 -3.77 -0.70
C SER A 342 33.70 -3.99 -1.87
N THR A 343 33.91 -5.24 -2.31
CA THR A 343 34.80 -5.59 -3.43
C THR A 343 34.10 -5.50 -4.78
N ASN A 344 32.78 -5.54 -4.80
CA ASN A 344 31.97 -5.55 -6.01
C ASN A 344 32.00 -4.20 -6.74
N GLN A 345 32.66 -4.17 -7.91
CA GLN A 345 32.86 -2.94 -8.67
C GLN A 345 31.53 -2.41 -9.27
N ALA A 346 30.58 -3.28 -9.62
CA ALA A 346 29.30 -2.84 -10.15
C ALA A 346 28.52 -2.01 -9.11
N LEU A 347 28.62 -2.35 -7.84
CA LEU A 347 27.94 -1.64 -6.75
C LEU A 347 28.58 -0.29 -6.40
N LYS A 348 29.83 -0.06 -6.82
CA LYS A 348 30.53 1.23 -6.63
C LYS A 348 30.08 2.29 -7.63
N VAL A 349 29.52 1.88 -8.76
CA VAL A 349 29.02 2.78 -9.78
C VAL A 349 27.69 3.37 -9.31
N LYS A 350 27.65 4.68 -9.14
CA LYS A 350 26.41 5.42 -8.80
C LYS A 350 25.71 5.86 -10.09
N GLU A 351 24.42 6.03 -9.97
CA GLU A 351 23.61 6.64 -11.03
C GLU A 351 24.00 8.10 -11.23
N ASP A 352 23.96 8.55 -12.46
CA ASP A 352 23.98 9.96 -12.80
C ASP A 352 22.56 10.50 -13.04
N ASP A 353 22.43 11.81 -13.22
CA ASP A 353 21.15 12.45 -13.39
C ASP A 353 20.42 12.00 -14.68
N SER A 354 21.16 11.52 -15.69
CA SER A 354 20.59 11.00 -16.94
C SER A 354 19.87 9.67 -16.74
N TYR A 355 20.16 8.97 -15.65
CA TYR A 355 19.43 7.73 -15.31
C TYR A 355 17.92 7.98 -15.25
N TYR A 356 17.50 9.12 -14.72
CA TYR A 356 16.09 9.49 -14.51
C TYR A 356 15.39 10.01 -15.79
N SER A 357 16.08 9.98 -16.95
CA SER A 357 15.51 10.44 -18.22
C SER A 357 14.25 9.68 -18.65
N PHE A 358 14.00 8.49 -18.14
CA PHE A 358 12.79 7.72 -18.37
C PHE A 358 11.51 8.42 -17.87
N LEU A 359 11.63 9.35 -16.92
CA LEU A 359 10.49 10.12 -16.40
C LEU A 359 9.80 10.95 -17.47
N LYS A 360 10.50 11.32 -18.56
CA LYS A 360 9.91 12.08 -19.69
C LYS A 360 8.75 11.35 -20.35
N ASP A 361 8.83 10.00 -20.35
CA ASP A 361 7.86 9.12 -21.00
C ASP A 361 6.80 8.57 -20.03
N MET A 362 6.88 8.93 -18.74
CA MET A 362 5.92 8.48 -17.74
C MET A 362 4.63 9.30 -17.76
N PRO A 363 3.47 8.70 -17.47
CA PRO A 363 2.17 9.38 -17.48
C PRO A 363 1.95 10.24 -16.21
N LEU A 364 2.90 11.17 -15.90
CA LEU A 364 2.87 11.92 -14.65
C LEU A 364 1.71 12.93 -14.54
N ASN A 365 1.05 13.25 -15.67
CA ASN A 365 -0.14 14.12 -15.70
C ASN A 365 -1.46 13.35 -15.85
N ASP A 366 -1.40 12.03 -15.95
CA ASP A 366 -2.59 11.22 -16.12
C ASP A 366 -3.16 10.76 -14.78
N VAL A 367 -4.28 11.32 -14.39
CA VAL A 367 -4.97 10.96 -13.13
C VAL A 367 -5.37 9.50 -13.08
N THR A 368 -5.62 8.87 -14.22
CA THR A 368 -6.11 7.49 -14.30
C THR A 368 -5.06 6.45 -13.88
N VAL A 369 -3.79 6.85 -13.76
CA VAL A 369 -2.73 6.02 -13.16
C VAL A 369 -3.09 5.59 -11.74
N LEU A 370 -3.83 6.43 -10.99
CA LEU A 370 -4.24 6.13 -9.61
C LEU A 370 -5.19 4.93 -9.50
N ALA A 371 -5.84 4.55 -10.60
CA ALA A 371 -6.67 3.35 -10.62
C ALA A 371 -5.88 2.04 -10.56
N ASN A 372 -4.55 2.09 -10.78
CA ASN A 372 -3.70 0.91 -10.82
C ASN A 372 -3.09 0.59 -9.44
N THR A 373 -2.97 -0.68 -9.11
CA THR A 373 -2.32 -1.15 -7.85
C THR A 373 -0.89 -0.66 -7.69
N ASN A 374 -0.15 -0.44 -8.78
CA ASN A 374 1.24 0.03 -8.75
C ASN A 374 1.40 1.54 -8.55
N ALA A 375 0.32 2.32 -8.58
CA ALA A 375 0.37 3.78 -8.46
C ALA A 375 1.02 4.23 -7.15
N SER A 376 0.58 3.69 -6.01
CA SER A 376 1.13 4.04 -4.70
C SER A 376 2.62 3.73 -4.60
N THR A 377 3.06 2.57 -5.14
CA THR A 377 4.47 2.18 -5.18
C THR A 377 5.28 3.14 -6.03
N PHE A 378 4.83 3.41 -7.26
CA PHE A 378 5.52 4.33 -8.17
C PHE A 378 5.65 5.74 -7.56
N ILE A 379 4.56 6.30 -7.03
CA ILE A 379 4.57 7.64 -6.42
C ILE A 379 5.53 7.66 -5.23
N ASN A 380 5.52 6.61 -4.40
CA ASN A 380 6.45 6.52 -3.27
C ASN A 380 7.92 6.53 -3.73
N ARG A 381 8.28 5.78 -4.79
CA ARG A 381 9.64 5.80 -5.34
C ARG A 381 10.01 7.15 -5.94
N PHE A 382 9.08 7.74 -6.68
CA PHE A 382 9.24 9.04 -7.30
C PHE A 382 9.47 10.17 -6.29
N GLU A 383 8.68 10.24 -5.21
CA GLU A 383 8.81 11.29 -4.20
C GLU A 383 10.08 11.19 -3.33
N TYR A 384 10.74 10.01 -3.30
CA TYR A 384 11.98 9.76 -2.56
C TYR A 384 13.19 9.46 -3.45
N MET A 385 13.15 9.80 -4.74
CA MET A 385 14.29 9.55 -5.62
C MET A 385 15.57 10.24 -5.13
N ASP A 386 16.72 9.65 -5.45
CA ASP A 386 18.02 10.09 -4.95
C ASP A 386 18.39 11.51 -5.34
N LEU A 387 17.91 12.02 -6.49
CA LEU A 387 18.07 13.41 -6.88
C LEU A 387 17.51 14.38 -5.84
N PHE A 388 16.39 14.06 -5.23
CA PHE A 388 15.82 14.89 -4.16
C PHE A 388 16.65 14.79 -2.87
N ARG A 389 17.23 13.62 -2.56
CA ARG A 389 18.17 13.48 -1.43
C ARG A 389 19.43 14.33 -1.63
N LYS A 390 20.00 14.31 -2.84
CA LYS A 390 21.14 15.16 -3.20
C LYS A 390 20.79 16.64 -3.01
N ALA A 391 19.61 17.08 -3.52
CA ALA A 391 19.12 18.44 -3.33
C ALA A 391 18.91 18.82 -1.85
N TYR A 392 18.61 17.84 -0.98
CA TYR A 392 18.51 18.07 0.46
C TYR A 392 19.88 18.21 1.12
N SER A 393 20.86 17.39 0.78
CA SER A 393 22.23 17.49 1.31
C SER A 393 22.90 18.80 0.90
N ASP A 394 22.57 19.32 -0.30
CA ASP A 394 23.00 20.65 -0.75
C ASP A 394 22.27 21.81 -0.07
N GLN A 395 21.34 21.54 0.83
CA GLN A 395 20.65 22.58 1.62
C GLN A 395 21.46 23.15 2.78
N SER A 396 22.54 22.48 3.17
CA SER A 396 23.56 23.20 3.92
C SER A 396 23.85 24.48 3.14
N PHE A 397 23.69 25.63 3.78
CA PHE A 397 23.97 26.96 3.22
C PHE A 397 25.05 26.87 2.16
N SER A 398 24.82 27.42 0.96
CA SER A 398 25.89 27.46 -0.02
C SER A 398 27.17 27.93 0.70
N PRO A 399 28.31 27.28 0.51
CA PRO A 399 29.54 27.78 1.11
C PRO A 399 29.81 29.26 0.84
N SER A 400 29.18 29.83 -0.19
CA SER A 400 29.21 31.23 -0.56
C SER A 400 28.16 32.12 0.13
N ASP A 401 27.15 31.54 0.81
CA ASP A 401 26.11 32.33 1.49
C ASP A 401 26.73 33.11 2.65
N SER A 402 26.40 34.40 2.73
CA SER A 402 26.73 35.25 3.88
C SER A 402 25.55 35.29 4.84
N ILE A 403 25.83 35.07 6.13
CA ILE A 403 24.86 35.18 7.20
C ILE A 403 25.28 36.28 8.18
N ASP A 404 24.30 36.92 8.82
CA ASP A 404 24.56 37.75 9.98
C ASP A 404 24.75 36.86 11.20
N TYR A 405 25.99 36.72 11.65
CA TYR A 405 26.35 35.88 12.80
C TYR A 405 26.65 36.74 14.00
N THR A 406 25.93 36.53 15.09
CA THR A 406 26.19 37.19 16.37
C THR A 406 27.15 36.33 17.19
N TYR A 407 28.34 36.86 17.44
CA TYR A 407 29.32 36.18 18.29
C TYR A 407 28.86 36.12 19.73
N PRO A 408 28.93 34.96 20.43
CA PRO A 408 28.62 34.90 21.85
C PRO A 408 29.44 35.88 22.67
N LYS A 409 28.84 36.52 23.67
CA LYS A 409 29.56 37.43 24.60
C LYS A 409 30.74 36.72 25.26
N LYS A 410 30.61 35.43 25.53
CA LYS A 410 31.70 34.54 25.97
C LYS A 410 31.88 33.43 24.94
N PRO A 411 32.93 33.43 24.11
CA PRO A 411 33.17 32.35 23.16
C PRO A 411 33.46 31.01 23.84
N LEU A 412 32.98 29.91 23.25
CA LEU A 412 33.16 28.55 23.77
C LEU A 412 34.63 28.19 23.99
N LEU A 413 35.52 28.51 23.06
CA LEU A 413 36.95 28.24 23.17
C LEU A 413 37.60 28.98 24.33
N THR A 414 37.15 30.17 24.64
CA THR A 414 37.62 30.92 25.81
C THR A 414 37.20 30.25 27.10
N PHE A 415 35.95 29.78 27.16
CA PHE A 415 35.47 28.97 28.30
C PHE A 415 36.23 27.65 28.45
N LEU A 416 36.45 26.89 27.38
CA LEU A 416 37.20 25.63 27.43
C LEU A 416 38.65 25.86 27.92
N LYS A 417 39.29 26.92 27.47
CA LYS A 417 40.64 27.28 27.91
C LYS A 417 40.67 27.62 29.40
N GLU A 418 39.71 28.37 29.91
CA GLU A 418 39.59 28.68 31.35
C GLU A 418 39.37 27.43 32.21
N LYS A 419 38.71 26.42 31.65
CA LYS A 419 38.55 25.10 32.26
C LYS A 419 39.80 24.19 32.14
N GLY A 420 40.91 24.72 31.63
CA GLY A 420 42.20 24.02 31.54
C GLY A 420 42.37 23.18 30.27
N VAL A 421 41.46 23.28 29.30
CA VAL A 421 41.60 22.56 28.01
C VAL A 421 42.74 23.18 27.19
N LYS A 422 43.68 22.34 26.73
CA LYS A 422 44.78 22.78 25.87
C LYS A 422 44.28 22.90 24.42
N LEU A 423 44.42 24.09 23.87
CA LEU A 423 44.08 24.38 22.45
C LEU A 423 45.37 24.27 21.60
N ASN A 424 45.24 23.77 20.38
CA ASN A 424 46.31 23.83 19.39
C ASN A 424 46.44 25.24 18.79
N LYS A 425 47.49 25.46 17.95
CA LYS A 425 47.78 26.78 17.39
C LYS A 425 46.63 27.36 16.55
N GLU A 426 45.92 26.53 15.80
CA GLU A 426 44.80 26.94 14.97
C GLU A 426 43.56 27.28 15.83
N GLN A 427 43.23 26.45 16.80
CA GLN A 427 42.15 26.67 17.76
C GLN A 427 42.35 27.92 18.59
N GLU A 428 43.62 28.19 18.98
CA GLU A 428 43.98 29.43 19.69
C GLU A 428 43.79 30.69 18.81
N ALA A 429 44.10 30.61 17.52
CA ALA A 429 43.88 31.70 16.59
C ALA A 429 42.38 32.00 16.40
N ILE A 430 41.56 30.92 16.31
CA ILE A 430 40.09 31.04 16.23
C ILE A 430 39.58 31.68 17.53
N ARG A 431 40.00 31.22 18.70
CA ARG A 431 39.63 31.77 20.02
C ARG A 431 39.88 33.27 20.10
N LEU A 432 41.09 33.69 19.80
CA LEU A 432 41.47 35.10 19.85
C LEU A 432 40.62 35.99 18.92
N ARG A 433 40.28 35.46 17.73
CA ARG A 433 39.41 36.19 16.80
C ARG A 433 37.97 36.24 17.33
N GLN A 434 37.43 35.14 17.85
CA GLN A 434 36.08 35.11 18.43
C GLN A 434 35.95 36.02 19.67
N GLU A 435 37.02 36.10 20.47
CA GLU A 435 37.09 36.98 21.62
C GLU A 435 37.06 38.46 21.24
N LYS A 436 37.75 38.84 20.15
CA LYS A 436 37.77 40.18 19.58
C LYS A 436 36.38 40.61 19.08
N LEU A 437 35.59 39.67 18.63
CA LEU A 437 34.27 39.87 18.05
C LEU A 437 33.11 39.56 19.05
N ALA A 438 33.45 39.22 20.30
CA ALA A 438 32.49 38.83 21.30
C ALA A 438 31.39 39.90 21.49
N GLY A 439 30.11 39.44 21.40
CA GLY A 439 28.94 40.31 21.52
C GLY A 439 28.63 41.20 20.28
N THR A 440 29.40 41.07 19.20
CA THR A 440 29.11 41.82 17.95
C THR A 440 28.43 40.94 16.91
N THR A 441 27.68 41.55 15.99
CA THR A 441 27.12 40.88 14.81
C THR A 441 27.96 41.23 13.58
N ALA A 442 28.39 40.26 12.84
CA ALA A 442 29.17 40.43 11.60
C ALA A 442 28.62 39.54 10.49
N LYS A 443 28.70 40.01 9.25
CA LYS A 443 28.45 39.17 8.07
C LYS A 443 29.60 38.17 7.89
N ILE A 444 29.28 36.88 7.90
CA ILE A 444 30.26 35.81 7.72
C ILE A 444 29.84 34.95 6.54
N ILE A 445 30.79 34.53 5.73
CA ILE A 445 30.56 33.53 4.69
C ILE A 445 30.47 32.15 5.37
N MET A 446 29.42 31.37 5.10
CA MET A 446 29.19 30.04 5.71
C MET A 446 30.41 29.13 5.58
N ARG A 447 31.14 29.16 4.46
CA ARG A 447 32.37 28.39 4.27
C ARG A 447 33.39 28.62 5.38
N GLN A 448 33.44 29.81 5.94
CA GLN A 448 34.38 30.12 7.05
C GLN A 448 33.94 29.43 8.34
N LEU A 449 32.63 29.45 8.66
CA LEU A 449 32.09 28.77 9.84
C LEU A 449 32.25 27.25 9.71
N ILE A 450 31.99 26.71 8.54
CA ILE A 450 32.15 25.25 8.29
C ILE A 450 33.61 24.84 8.50
N ALA A 451 34.55 25.57 7.89
CA ALA A 451 35.99 25.28 8.03
C ALA A 451 36.49 25.44 9.47
N GLU A 452 35.93 26.36 10.24
CA GLU A 452 36.24 26.50 11.66
C GLU A 452 35.68 25.33 12.48
N ASN A 453 34.44 24.93 12.23
CA ASN A 453 33.84 23.80 12.92
C ASN A 453 34.57 22.48 12.63
N GLU A 454 35.03 22.27 11.39
CA GLU A 454 35.86 21.10 11.05
C GLU A 454 37.15 21.05 11.88
N LYS A 455 37.82 22.18 12.08
CA LYS A 455 39.01 22.30 12.93
C LYS A 455 38.73 22.05 14.41
N MET A 456 37.49 22.15 14.81
CA MET A 456 37.05 21.98 16.19
C MET A 456 36.45 20.60 16.46
N ALA A 457 36.11 19.80 15.44
CA ALA A 457 35.35 18.57 15.56
C ALA A 457 35.93 17.60 16.60
N SER A 458 37.24 17.33 16.53
CA SER A 458 37.93 16.42 17.49
C SER A 458 37.97 16.95 18.93
N LEU A 459 38.01 18.27 19.10
CA LEU A 459 37.92 18.92 20.41
C LEU A 459 36.52 18.79 20.98
N TYR A 460 35.52 18.98 20.16
CA TYR A 460 34.10 18.87 20.54
C TYR A 460 33.73 17.43 20.95
N GLU A 461 34.22 16.44 20.22
CA GLU A 461 34.04 15.02 20.62
C GLU A 461 34.66 14.72 21.99
N LYS A 462 35.83 15.27 22.26
CA LYS A 462 36.55 15.02 23.50
C LYS A 462 35.94 15.73 24.71
N GLU A 463 35.50 16.99 24.55
CA GLU A 463 35.14 17.88 25.66
C GLU A 463 33.61 18.04 25.83
N GLN A 464 32.82 17.02 25.44
CA GLN A 464 31.34 17.08 25.44
C GLN A 464 30.72 17.55 26.77
N LYS A 465 31.27 17.13 27.92
CA LYS A 465 30.77 17.52 29.24
C LYS A 465 30.94 19.03 29.52
N LEU A 466 32.10 19.57 29.17
CA LEU A 466 32.35 21.00 29.31
C LEU A 466 31.52 21.85 28.34
N ILE A 467 31.26 21.31 27.17
CA ILE A 467 30.39 21.95 26.18
C ILE A 467 28.93 21.99 26.70
N GLN A 468 28.44 20.93 27.32
CA GLN A 468 27.13 20.92 27.96
C GLN A 468 27.05 21.92 29.11
N GLU A 469 28.09 22.06 29.90
CA GLU A 469 28.21 23.07 30.96
C GLU A 469 28.18 24.49 30.38
N TYR A 470 28.91 24.73 29.29
CA TYR A 470 28.91 26.01 28.59
C TYR A 470 27.53 26.37 28.04
N VAL A 471 26.88 25.41 27.36
CA VAL A 471 25.51 25.62 26.83
C VAL A 471 24.55 25.96 27.96
N ALA A 472 24.64 25.30 29.09
CA ALA A 472 23.79 25.58 30.25
C ALA A 472 24.02 26.98 30.85
N LEU A 473 25.26 27.49 30.79
CA LEU A 473 25.63 28.77 31.42
C LEU A 473 25.50 29.98 30.47
N TYR A 474 25.81 29.81 29.19
CA TYR A 474 26.00 30.88 28.24
C TYR A 474 25.11 30.87 27.00
N SER A 475 24.37 29.76 26.73
CA SER A 475 23.37 29.86 25.70
C SER A 475 22.27 30.79 26.21
N GLU A 476 22.24 32.02 25.69
CA GLU A 476 21.02 32.81 25.80
C GLU A 476 19.91 31.96 25.20
N LYS A 477 19.03 31.44 26.02
CA LYS A 477 17.75 30.91 25.56
C LYS A 477 16.98 32.11 25.03
N LYS A 478 17.21 32.51 23.77
CA LYS A 478 16.15 33.11 22.99
C LYS A 478 15.11 32.02 22.92
N GLU A 479 14.11 32.06 23.76
CA GLU A 479 12.90 31.27 23.57
C GLU A 479 12.28 31.82 22.29
N GLU A 480 12.70 31.23 21.14
CA GLU A 480 11.97 31.44 19.90
C GLU A 480 10.53 31.05 20.17
N SER A 481 9.60 31.95 19.89
CA SER A 481 8.18 31.65 20.03
C SER A 481 7.85 30.43 19.18
N GLN A 482 6.83 29.68 19.55
CA GLN A 482 6.40 28.53 18.76
C GLN A 482 6.10 28.94 17.32
N GLN A 483 5.52 30.12 17.13
CA GLN A 483 5.26 30.70 15.81
C GLN A 483 6.53 30.94 14.98
N ASP A 484 7.63 31.40 15.62
CA ASP A 484 8.89 31.59 14.91
C ASP A 484 9.49 30.27 14.47
N LYS A 485 9.43 29.24 15.31
CA LYS A 485 9.86 27.88 14.98
C LYS A 485 9.06 27.32 13.80
N ASP A 486 7.74 27.47 13.82
CA ASP A 486 6.85 27.01 12.75
C ASP A 486 7.13 27.72 11.43
N LYS A 487 7.35 29.06 11.46
CA LYS A 487 7.73 29.85 10.27
C LYS A 487 9.08 29.43 9.69
N ILE A 488 10.07 29.18 10.56
CA ILE A 488 11.38 28.68 10.13
C ILE A 488 11.24 27.32 9.44
N PHE A 489 10.48 26.40 10.05
CA PHE A 489 10.21 25.07 9.48
C PHE A 489 9.57 25.18 8.09
N ILE A 490 8.53 26.01 7.93
CA ILE A 490 7.86 26.23 6.64
C ILE A 490 8.84 26.79 5.60
N LYS A 491 9.63 27.80 5.97
CA LYS A 491 10.60 28.43 5.05
C LYS A 491 11.65 27.41 4.57
N MET A 492 12.10 26.53 5.45
CA MET A 492 13.03 25.45 5.09
C MET A 492 12.38 24.46 4.11
N ASN A 493 11.14 24.02 4.37
CA ASN A 493 10.42 23.12 3.48
C ASN A 493 10.13 23.76 2.11
N GLN A 494 9.71 25.04 2.08
CA GLN A 494 9.49 25.76 0.82
C GLN A 494 10.77 25.87 -0.01
N LYS A 495 11.93 26.15 0.61
CA LYS A 495 13.23 26.17 -0.07
C LYS A 495 13.56 24.80 -0.68
N TYR A 496 13.27 23.73 0.06
CA TYR A 496 13.49 22.37 -0.41
C TYR A 496 12.53 22.00 -1.54
N ASP A 497 11.27 22.34 -1.41
CA ASP A 497 10.27 22.10 -2.46
C ASP A 497 10.61 22.86 -3.73
N PHE A 498 11.09 24.10 -3.64
CA PHE A 498 11.55 24.86 -4.80
C PHE A 498 12.70 24.16 -5.55
N LYS A 499 13.67 23.57 -4.83
CA LYS A 499 14.75 22.80 -5.47
C LYS A 499 14.20 21.54 -6.15
N LYS A 500 13.28 20.81 -5.52
CA LYS A 500 12.63 19.65 -6.12
C LYS A 500 11.81 20.05 -7.35
N ASP A 501 11.08 21.15 -7.29
CA ASP A 501 10.34 21.70 -8.43
C ASP A 501 11.27 21.99 -9.62
N SER A 502 12.45 22.53 -9.36
CA SER A 502 13.46 22.79 -10.38
C SER A 502 14.00 21.49 -11.01
N ILE A 503 14.20 20.44 -10.20
CA ILE A 503 14.60 19.11 -10.70
C ILE A 503 13.49 18.51 -11.58
N ILE A 504 12.24 18.57 -11.14
CA ILE A 504 11.10 18.07 -11.92
C ILE A 504 10.96 18.81 -13.25
N ALA A 505 11.11 20.14 -13.25
CA ALA A 505 11.05 20.95 -14.47
C ALA A 505 12.16 20.61 -15.48
N GLN A 506 13.30 20.06 -15.03
CA GLN A 506 14.36 19.58 -15.92
C GLN A 506 14.09 18.16 -16.44
N LEU A 507 13.46 17.32 -15.64
CA LEU A 507 13.22 15.90 -15.95
C LEU A 507 11.94 15.67 -16.74
N TYR A 508 10.95 16.55 -16.64
CA TYR A 508 9.63 16.36 -17.24
C TYR A 508 9.18 17.57 -18.04
N PRO A 509 8.55 17.38 -19.21
CA PRO A 509 8.18 18.50 -20.10
C PRO A 509 7.24 19.53 -19.49
N THR A 510 6.36 19.08 -18.56
CA THR A 510 5.42 19.98 -17.87
C THR A 510 5.93 20.26 -16.46
N PRO A 511 6.18 21.52 -16.08
CA PRO A 511 6.49 21.85 -14.70
C PRO A 511 5.27 21.51 -13.82
N ASN A 512 5.51 21.03 -12.60
CA ASN A 512 4.47 20.67 -11.62
C ASN A 512 3.43 19.64 -12.14
N PRO A 513 3.86 18.46 -12.64
CA PRO A 513 2.94 17.43 -13.10
C PRO A 513 2.05 16.90 -11.97
N LEU A 514 0.88 16.32 -12.32
CA LEU A 514 -0.13 15.91 -11.37
C LEU A 514 0.41 14.96 -10.27
N LEU A 515 1.21 13.96 -10.64
CA LEU A 515 1.79 13.05 -9.63
C LEU A 515 2.76 13.75 -8.68
N TRP A 516 3.39 14.83 -9.13
CA TRP A 516 4.19 15.68 -8.24
C TRP A 516 3.32 16.52 -7.28
N GLN A 517 2.18 17.03 -7.74
CA GLN A 517 1.19 17.69 -6.86
C GLN A 517 0.67 16.70 -5.81
N ILE A 518 0.39 15.45 -6.21
CA ILE A 518 0.01 14.37 -5.27
C ILE A 518 1.12 14.12 -4.24
N ALA A 519 2.39 14.05 -4.66
CA ALA A 519 3.51 13.90 -3.74
C ALA A 519 3.57 15.04 -2.70
N LYS A 520 3.20 16.26 -3.07
CA LYS A 520 3.09 17.39 -2.13
C LYS A 520 1.93 17.20 -1.13
N VAL A 521 0.75 16.75 -1.59
CA VAL A 521 -0.37 16.39 -0.68
C VAL A 521 0.06 15.28 0.29
N ARG A 522 0.74 14.25 -0.21
CA ARG A 522 1.26 13.13 0.60
C ARG A 522 2.21 13.58 1.71
N SER A 523 2.95 14.66 1.51
CA SER A 523 3.86 15.22 2.52
C SER A 523 3.16 16.06 3.60
N LEU A 524 1.91 16.48 3.36
CA LEU A 524 1.20 17.40 4.25
C LEU A 524 0.98 16.84 5.65
N ASN A 525 0.66 15.55 5.78
CA ASN A 525 0.43 14.95 7.09
C ASN A 525 1.67 15.07 8.00
N PHE A 526 2.86 14.84 7.44
CA PHE A 526 4.13 15.04 8.15
C PHE A 526 4.40 16.50 8.43
N ASN A 527 4.24 17.36 7.44
CA ASN A 527 4.54 18.80 7.57
C ASN A 527 3.63 19.46 8.61
N LEU A 528 2.32 19.22 8.55
CA LEU A 528 1.34 19.75 9.49
C LEU A 528 1.53 19.17 10.90
N GLY A 529 1.95 17.93 11.04
CA GLY A 529 2.30 17.36 12.35
C GLY A 529 3.45 18.08 13.06
N ASN A 530 4.33 18.72 12.32
CA ASN A 530 5.45 19.52 12.83
C ASN A 530 5.11 20.99 13.10
N ILE A 531 4.04 21.52 12.51
CA ILE A 531 3.52 22.88 12.77
C ILE A 531 2.59 22.78 13.99
N LYS A 532 2.75 23.66 14.99
CA LYS A 532 1.93 23.64 16.21
C LYS A 532 0.92 24.78 16.26
N ASP A 533 1.23 25.90 15.62
CA ASP A 533 0.32 27.04 15.53
C ASP A 533 -0.73 26.78 14.43
N SER A 534 -2.00 26.78 14.81
CA SER A 534 -3.10 26.46 13.91
C SER A 534 -3.28 27.49 12.79
N GLN A 535 -3.04 28.77 13.07
CA GLN A 535 -3.14 29.83 12.05
C GLN A 535 -2.06 29.67 10.99
N ILE A 536 -0.81 29.40 11.41
CA ILE A 536 0.32 29.16 10.51
C ILE A 536 0.07 27.89 9.67
N ALA A 537 -0.53 26.85 10.26
CA ALA A 537 -0.91 25.64 9.52
C ALA A 537 -1.93 25.93 8.41
N HIS A 538 -2.94 26.78 8.67
CA HIS A 538 -3.92 27.20 7.67
C HIS A 538 -3.26 28.02 6.56
N GLU A 539 -2.43 29.01 6.90
CA GLU A 539 -1.69 29.82 5.92
C GLU A 539 -0.77 28.96 5.02
N TYR A 540 -0.14 27.94 5.61
CA TYR A 540 0.69 26.98 4.86
C TYR A 540 -0.13 26.19 3.85
N VAL A 541 -1.26 25.59 4.27
CA VAL A 541 -2.15 24.82 3.38
C VAL A 541 -2.72 25.73 2.29
N ASP A 542 -3.15 26.96 2.60
CA ASP A 542 -3.66 27.90 1.62
C ASP A 542 -2.60 28.26 0.56
N SER A 543 -1.33 28.36 0.96
CA SER A 543 -0.23 28.58 0.01
C SER A 543 -0.01 27.37 -0.92
N ILE A 544 -0.13 26.15 -0.41
CA ILE A 544 0.05 24.93 -1.20
C ILE A 544 -1.13 24.71 -2.16
N LYS A 545 -2.35 25.00 -1.75
CA LYS A 545 -3.54 24.86 -2.62
C LYS A 545 -3.43 25.66 -3.91
N GLN A 546 -2.69 26.76 -3.92
CA GLN A 546 -2.49 27.61 -5.11
C GLN A 546 -1.77 26.88 -6.26
N ILE A 547 -1.02 25.83 -5.99
CA ILE A 547 -0.27 25.10 -7.01
C ILE A 547 -1.03 23.91 -7.59
N PHE A 548 -2.17 23.53 -7.01
CA PHE A 548 -2.94 22.39 -7.48
C PHE A 548 -3.80 22.74 -8.69
N THR A 549 -3.68 21.93 -9.73
CA THR A 549 -4.50 22.04 -10.94
C THR A 549 -5.79 21.22 -10.84
N GLU A 550 -5.79 20.20 -9.97
CA GLU A 550 -6.95 19.33 -9.71
C GLU A 550 -7.64 19.77 -8.41
N PRO A 551 -8.92 20.22 -8.45
CA PRO A 551 -9.63 20.73 -7.29
C PRO A 551 -9.75 19.73 -6.14
N PHE A 552 -9.79 18.41 -6.46
CA PHE A 552 -9.88 17.36 -5.46
C PHE A 552 -8.65 17.33 -4.54
N LEU A 553 -7.45 17.67 -5.06
CA LEU A 553 -6.23 17.74 -4.24
C LEU A 553 -6.31 18.85 -3.20
N ALA A 554 -6.95 19.99 -3.53
CA ALA A 554 -7.18 21.07 -2.56
C ALA A 554 -8.12 20.62 -1.44
N SER A 555 -9.17 19.86 -1.77
CA SER A 555 -10.10 19.29 -0.78
C SER A 555 -9.39 18.27 0.13
N GLU A 556 -8.51 17.44 -0.40
CA GLU A 556 -7.72 16.49 0.39
C GLU A 556 -6.72 17.21 1.30
N ALA A 557 -6.11 18.29 0.84
CA ALA A 557 -5.23 19.12 1.68
C ALA A 557 -5.99 19.73 2.87
N GLU A 558 -7.20 20.22 2.66
CA GLU A 558 -8.07 20.71 3.73
C GLU A 558 -8.50 19.61 4.69
N ARG A 559 -8.79 18.40 4.18
CA ARG A 559 -9.11 17.25 5.02
C ARG A 559 -7.94 16.86 5.93
N VAL A 560 -6.71 16.89 5.41
CA VAL A 560 -5.51 16.62 6.22
C VAL A 560 -5.30 17.73 7.27
N LEU A 561 -5.54 18.98 6.92
CA LEU A 561 -5.49 20.11 7.85
C LEU A 561 -6.50 19.96 8.98
N GLU A 562 -7.75 19.69 8.68
CA GLU A 562 -8.80 19.49 9.71
C GLU A 562 -8.51 18.29 10.61
N LYS A 563 -7.87 17.24 10.08
CA LYS A 563 -7.45 16.08 10.86
C LYS A 563 -6.32 16.41 11.84
N THR A 564 -5.34 17.20 11.40
CA THR A 564 -4.14 17.53 12.19
C THR A 564 -4.36 18.73 13.11
N HIS A 565 -5.18 19.70 12.69
CA HIS A 565 -5.53 20.94 13.39
C HIS A 565 -7.05 21.12 13.45
N PRO A 566 -7.75 20.23 14.15
CA PRO A 566 -9.21 20.28 14.21
C PRO A 566 -9.68 21.57 14.91
N LYS A 567 -10.68 22.24 14.32
CA LYS A 567 -11.33 23.42 14.90
C LYS A 567 -12.01 23.09 16.23
N ASP A 568 -12.52 21.86 16.36
CA ASP A 568 -13.13 21.35 17.58
C ASP A 568 -12.36 20.13 18.08
N ARG A 569 -11.67 20.28 19.22
CA ARG A 569 -10.87 19.22 19.84
C ARG A 569 -11.69 18.10 20.50
N ALA A 570 -13.01 18.23 20.55
CA ALA A 570 -13.90 17.33 21.28
C ALA A 570 -14.40 16.13 20.46
N ARG A 571 -13.87 15.86 19.25
CA ARG A 571 -14.26 14.68 18.48
C ARG A 571 -13.74 13.39 19.10
N SER A 572 -14.64 12.62 19.75
CA SER A 572 -14.36 11.24 20.14
C SER A 572 -14.50 10.32 18.91
N TYR A 573 -13.44 9.57 18.60
CA TYR A 573 -13.53 8.50 17.61
C TYR A 573 -14.31 7.33 18.18
N GLN A 574 -15.37 6.91 17.49
CA GLN A 574 -16.11 5.70 17.86
C GLN A 574 -15.48 4.50 17.16
N LEU A 575 -15.08 3.50 17.94
CA LEU A 575 -14.59 2.25 17.40
C LEU A 575 -15.71 1.53 16.64
N PRO A 576 -15.43 0.96 15.45
CA PRO A 576 -16.43 0.21 14.70
C PRO A 576 -16.87 -1.04 15.49
N ASP A 577 -18.12 -1.48 15.30
CA ASP A 577 -18.60 -2.70 15.93
C ASP A 577 -17.92 -3.96 15.33
N GLY A 578 -17.67 -4.97 16.16
CA GLY A 578 -17.12 -6.24 15.73
C GLY A 578 -16.21 -6.91 16.75
N LYS A 579 -15.86 -8.18 16.49
CA LYS A 579 -15.03 -9.02 17.38
C LYS A 579 -13.69 -8.36 17.76
N ALA A 580 -13.03 -7.68 16.83
CA ALA A 580 -11.76 -7.00 17.09
C ALA A 580 -11.94 -5.90 18.13
N THR A 581 -13.00 -5.11 18.03
CA THR A 581 -13.34 -4.07 19.01
C THR A 581 -13.69 -4.67 20.38
N GLU A 582 -14.39 -5.80 20.42
CA GLU A 582 -14.67 -6.51 21.69
C GLU A 582 -13.38 -7.00 22.34
N VAL A 583 -12.47 -7.60 21.57
CA VAL A 583 -11.15 -8.00 22.06
C VAL A 583 -10.38 -6.80 22.59
N PHE A 584 -10.34 -5.70 21.83
CA PHE A 584 -9.66 -4.48 22.23
C PHE A 584 -10.28 -3.89 23.51
N ARG A 585 -11.59 -3.79 23.60
CA ARG A 585 -12.31 -3.34 24.81
C ARG A 585 -11.98 -4.22 26.02
N ASN A 586 -11.86 -5.54 25.83
CA ASN A 586 -11.44 -6.45 26.90
C ASN A 586 -10.00 -6.22 27.34
N ILE A 587 -9.08 -5.88 26.44
CA ILE A 587 -7.68 -5.56 26.79
C ILE A 587 -7.64 -4.28 27.65
N ILE A 588 -8.39 -3.24 27.28
CA ILE A 588 -8.31 -1.92 27.93
C ILE A 588 -9.25 -1.75 29.13
N LYS A 589 -10.16 -2.69 29.40
CA LYS A 589 -11.21 -2.54 30.43
C LYS A 589 -10.71 -2.21 31.85
N ASN A 590 -9.50 -2.68 32.20
CA ASN A 590 -8.89 -2.45 33.51
C ASN A 590 -8.15 -1.11 33.60
N HIS A 591 -8.18 -0.29 32.56
CA HIS A 591 -7.47 0.99 32.46
C HIS A 591 -8.42 2.18 32.32
N SER A 592 -9.67 2.03 32.79
CA SER A 592 -10.68 3.11 32.75
C SER A 592 -10.16 4.36 33.49
N GLY A 593 -10.40 5.54 32.90
CA GLY A 593 -9.96 6.83 33.43
C GLY A 593 -8.50 7.19 33.15
N LYS A 594 -7.75 6.33 32.44
CA LYS A 594 -6.37 6.63 32.03
C LYS A 594 -6.28 7.01 30.57
N VAL A 595 -5.33 7.85 30.24
CA VAL A 595 -4.86 8.03 28.86
C VAL A 595 -4.01 6.82 28.49
N LEU A 596 -4.35 6.15 27.39
CA LEU A 596 -3.67 4.94 26.94
C LEU A 596 -2.85 5.25 25.70
N PHE A 597 -1.56 4.91 25.73
CA PHE A 597 -0.74 4.79 24.52
C PHE A 597 -0.75 3.33 24.08
N VAL A 598 -1.42 3.05 22.98
CA VAL A 598 -1.55 1.67 22.46
C VAL A 598 -0.69 1.52 21.24
N ASP A 599 0.23 0.56 21.26
CA ASP A 599 1.13 0.24 20.14
C ASP A 599 0.96 -1.22 19.71
N PHE A 600 0.75 -1.42 18.42
CA PHE A 600 0.67 -2.75 17.81
C PHE A 600 2.03 -3.09 17.21
N TRP A 601 2.62 -4.20 17.63
CA TRP A 601 3.97 -4.55 17.23
C TRP A 601 4.15 -6.04 16.93
N ALA A 602 5.29 -6.40 16.33
CA ALA A 602 5.70 -7.78 16.14
C ALA A 602 7.21 -7.94 16.34
N THR A 603 7.64 -9.12 16.77
CA THR A 603 9.08 -9.42 16.97
C THR A 603 9.89 -9.31 15.67
N THR A 604 9.24 -9.55 14.54
CA THR A 604 9.83 -9.44 13.19
C THR A 604 9.75 -8.03 12.60
N CYS A 605 9.02 -7.10 13.24
CA CYS A 605 8.86 -5.72 12.77
C CYS A 605 10.05 -4.85 13.23
N GLY A 606 11.03 -4.64 12.38
CA GLY A 606 12.21 -3.81 12.67
C GLY A 606 11.87 -2.38 13.11
N PRO A 607 11.04 -1.62 12.35
CA PRO A 607 10.60 -0.27 12.74
C PRO A 607 9.85 -0.23 14.06
N CYS A 608 9.01 -1.24 14.37
CA CYS A 608 8.29 -1.31 15.64
C CYS A 608 9.26 -1.44 16.81
N ARG A 609 10.25 -2.32 16.68
CA ARG A 609 11.30 -2.52 17.71
C ARG A 609 12.10 -1.25 17.94
N ALA A 610 12.52 -0.57 16.87
CA ALA A 610 13.22 0.71 16.96
C ALA A 610 12.36 1.78 17.64
N GLY A 611 11.05 1.85 17.37
CA GLY A 611 10.10 2.74 18.03
C GLY A 611 9.97 2.44 19.53
N ILE A 612 9.91 1.15 19.90
CA ILE A 612 9.88 0.72 21.32
C ILE A 612 11.19 1.13 22.01
N GLU A 613 12.35 0.95 21.39
CA GLU A 613 13.65 1.36 21.94
C GLU A 613 13.73 2.89 22.10
N ALA A 614 13.31 3.65 21.08
CA ALA A 614 13.31 5.12 21.13
C ALA A 614 12.42 5.70 22.23
N THR A 615 11.37 4.99 22.65
CA THR A 615 10.47 5.40 23.72
C THR A 615 10.87 4.89 25.11
N ALA A 616 12.04 4.25 25.28
CA ALA A 616 12.44 3.61 26.53
C ALA A 616 12.48 4.58 27.73
N ASP A 617 13.07 5.77 27.58
CA ASP A 617 13.14 6.78 28.62
C ASP A 617 11.75 7.34 28.97
N LEU A 618 10.90 7.51 27.97
CA LEU A 618 9.52 7.96 28.15
C LEU A 618 8.71 6.91 28.93
N ARG A 619 8.84 5.63 28.58
CA ARG A 619 8.21 4.53 29.31
C ARG A 619 8.67 4.47 30.77
N LYS A 620 9.97 4.65 31.01
CA LYS A 620 10.52 4.68 32.37
C LYS A 620 9.95 5.86 33.17
N LYS A 621 9.84 7.04 32.54
CA LYS A 621 9.28 8.25 33.17
C LYS A 621 7.82 8.08 33.60
N TYR A 622 7.01 7.40 32.76
CA TYR A 622 5.56 7.26 32.96
C TYR A 622 5.12 5.87 33.46
N LYS A 623 6.07 5.01 33.86
CA LYS A 623 5.79 3.63 34.29
C LYS A 623 4.68 3.49 35.31
N ASP A 624 4.69 4.35 36.31
CA ASP A 624 3.75 4.31 37.44
C ASP A 624 2.84 5.55 37.49
N HIS A 625 2.62 6.19 36.34
CA HIS A 625 1.78 7.38 36.26
C HIS A 625 0.31 7.03 36.49
N PRO A 626 -0.42 7.71 37.41
CA PRO A 626 -1.78 7.33 37.76
C PRO A 626 -2.79 7.47 36.61
N GLU A 627 -2.57 8.45 35.73
CA GLU A 627 -3.49 8.80 34.62
C GLU A 627 -3.00 8.39 33.24
N PHE A 628 -1.89 7.64 33.15
CA PHE A 628 -1.32 7.26 31.86
C PHE A 628 -0.81 5.82 31.89
N GLN A 629 -0.99 5.10 30.77
CA GLN A 629 -0.54 3.72 30.60
C GLN A 629 -0.09 3.41 29.18
N PHE A 630 1.07 2.74 29.04
CA PHE A 630 1.48 2.10 27.79
C PHE A 630 0.89 0.70 27.69
N ILE A 631 0.32 0.36 26.53
CA ILE A 631 -0.19 -0.96 26.19
C ILE A 631 0.43 -1.39 24.86
N TYR A 632 1.15 -2.52 24.86
CA TYR A 632 1.74 -3.11 23.68
C TYR A 632 0.96 -4.35 23.31
N ILE A 633 0.42 -4.38 22.09
CA ILE A 633 -0.42 -5.47 21.58
C ILE A 633 0.33 -6.19 20.47
N THR A 634 0.40 -7.51 20.58
CA THR A 634 0.92 -8.38 19.52
C THR A 634 0.10 -9.66 19.42
N SER A 635 0.16 -10.36 18.30
CA SER A 635 -0.49 -11.64 18.14
C SER A 635 0.48 -12.80 18.42
N GLN A 636 -0.03 -13.91 18.91
CA GLN A 636 0.77 -15.14 19.11
C GLN A 636 1.39 -15.64 17.81
N LYS A 637 0.74 -15.37 16.67
CA LYS A 637 1.22 -15.75 15.34
C LYS A 637 2.44 -14.92 14.91
N ASP A 638 2.40 -13.61 15.15
CA ASP A 638 3.43 -12.67 14.69
C ASP A 638 4.57 -12.50 15.72
N SER A 639 4.30 -12.86 16.96
CA SER A 639 5.26 -12.80 18.07
C SER A 639 4.98 -13.93 19.05
N PRO A 640 5.51 -15.13 18.84
CA PRO A 640 5.39 -16.22 19.80
C PRO A 640 5.92 -15.81 21.18
N GLU A 641 5.23 -16.20 22.24
CA GLU A 641 5.52 -15.79 23.62
C GLU A 641 7.00 -15.98 24.04
N LYS A 642 7.60 -17.08 23.57
CA LYS A 642 9.02 -17.39 23.78
C LYS A 642 10.00 -16.34 23.21
N ASP A 643 9.57 -15.55 22.23
CA ASP A 643 10.42 -14.61 21.50
C ASP A 643 10.31 -13.18 22.06
N TYR A 644 9.17 -12.79 22.63
CA TYR A 644 9.00 -11.45 23.21
C TYR A 644 9.24 -11.37 24.73
N LYS A 645 9.34 -12.50 25.44
CA LYS A 645 9.72 -12.55 26.85
C LYS A 645 11.23 -12.53 27.08
N LYS A 646 12.03 -12.58 26.03
CA LYS A 646 13.48 -12.38 26.07
C LYS A 646 13.83 -10.89 26.07
#